data_479ec76ffb8cd5a735570fa48d037f22
#
_entry.id   479ec76ffb8cd5a735570fa48d037f22
#
_cell.length_a   1.000
_cell.length_b   1.000
_cell.length_c   1.000
_cell.angle_alpha   90.00
_cell.angle_beta   90.00
_cell.angle_gamma   90.00
#
_symmetry.space_group_name_H-M   'P 1'
#
loop_
_entity.id
_entity.type
_entity.pdbx_description
1 polymer ?
#
loop_
_entity_poly.entity_id
_entity_poly.type
_entity_poly.pdbx_seq_one_letter_code
_entity_poly.pdbx_strand_id
1 'polypeptide(L)'
;MSDIQYFVTWWLSVLALGLTFMPLSYTIFKRFRDCGWLFSKAIGIGISGWLVWFLSSCHIVKFNTFGIWVSIIICVAANAALLFFQIRKKQISFNGSNLLSILIVETIFVCVFALWTYIKCFKPEAFGTTEKLMDFGFMQAMYKSDYMPPEDMWLAGKPINYYYVGQFMATYLSKLTKAGVEYGYNLTLMMVAAFGFSMPASIVANAVSDMLRDEKRCGSFMRELIPLISGGLAGIAVSFTGNMHYVVYAKFIPWARTMLGLDKLAESADYTFPGYWFPNATRYIGYNPETKDKTIHEFPLYSFVLGDLHAHVINIMFVLTVAAVLYAYLQLRKERLAAARMGVFGNIRNNANAVKNSQEEKKTEGKKTGKKSKSRDNEASGKSFWGIPNWISEVFNPCVIMTGFFIGLFHTTNYWDFPIYFVVAGAVILFSNATIYNFSLVTVKLTFLHAVVVLVTAKLVSLPFLISFNQISTAVRLCVNHTPLYQLAILWLLPVLCVVVLLVNVIKEQAVLGVFAHDASRETDKKKPGKNIALFRFIANMNISDLFMITIGLCAIGLVLLPEIIYVEDIYSGDYKRANTMFKLTYQSYILFGMAMTYAIVKLGLFARTKGKKLFALIMLVFLLMTTGYFGNSTKAWFGDWTDSENYKGLNSGEYLLDSSPEDYYATNWINENIEGRPVMLEVNGDSYNTDYCRVSARTGLPTVFGWRTHEWLWQSEGNGKFPKILEERAADIETIYTSSDRQAVQSLVDKYNIEYIYVGKTERNEFANTQKHENPLNHTLLQSLGTVVYPSAFDPAASGTTTYIVKIAK
;
A
#
# COMPACT_ATOMS: atom_id res chain seq x y z
N MET A 1 17.73 -16.25 18.94
CA MET A 1 18.30 -14.89 18.73
C MET A 1 17.56 -13.91 19.63
N SER A 2 18.19 -12.81 20.09
CA SER A 2 17.45 -11.74 20.77
C SER A 2 16.65 -10.91 19.76
N ASP A 3 15.64 -10.14 20.22
CA ASP A 3 14.84 -9.26 19.37
C ASP A 3 15.71 -8.29 18.58
N ILE A 4 16.78 -7.77 19.21
CA ILE A 4 17.76 -6.88 18.55
C ILE A 4 18.48 -7.62 17.41
N GLN A 5 18.85 -8.89 17.60
CA GLN A 5 19.51 -9.66 16.54
C GLN A 5 18.57 -9.89 15.36
N TYR A 6 17.28 -10.19 15.58
CA TYR A 6 16.29 -10.31 14.52
C TYR A 6 16.10 -8.99 13.78
N PHE A 7 15.96 -7.87 14.49
CA PHE A 7 15.87 -6.53 13.91
C PHE A 7 17.07 -6.18 13.02
N VAL A 8 18.29 -6.37 13.54
CA VAL A 8 19.52 -6.05 12.79
C VAL A 8 19.68 -6.95 11.56
N THR A 9 19.41 -8.25 11.70
CA THR A 9 19.50 -9.21 10.57
C THR A 9 18.50 -8.84 9.48
N TRP A 10 17.27 -8.45 9.87
CA TRP A 10 16.25 -8.00 8.95
C TRP A 10 16.66 -6.73 8.19
N TRP A 11 17.08 -5.72 8.93
CA TRP A 11 17.56 -4.47 8.35
C TRP A 11 18.74 -4.67 7.40
N LEU A 12 19.75 -5.45 7.80
CA LEU A 12 20.91 -5.75 6.96
C LEU A 12 20.53 -6.51 5.68
N SER A 13 19.56 -7.40 5.75
CA SER A 13 19.05 -8.13 4.57
C SER A 13 18.34 -7.20 3.59
N VAL A 14 17.49 -6.29 4.09
CA VAL A 14 16.83 -5.26 3.28
C VAL A 14 17.85 -4.27 2.68
N LEU A 15 18.87 -3.90 3.44
CA LEU A 15 19.98 -3.05 2.98
C LEU A 15 20.78 -3.74 1.86
N ALA A 16 21.08 -5.04 1.99
CA ALA A 16 21.77 -5.83 0.97
C ALA A 16 20.95 -5.94 -0.33
N LEU A 17 19.63 -6.13 -0.23
CA LEU A 17 18.72 -6.07 -1.38
C LEU A 17 18.77 -4.68 -2.02
N GLY A 18 18.72 -3.60 -1.23
CA GLY A 18 18.83 -2.23 -1.72
C GLY A 18 20.14 -1.97 -2.48
N LEU A 19 21.27 -2.43 -1.93
CA LEU A 19 22.59 -2.36 -2.61
C LEU A 19 22.57 -3.12 -3.94
N THR A 20 22.01 -4.33 -3.95
CA THR A 20 21.91 -5.15 -5.17
C THR A 20 21.14 -4.42 -6.27
N PHE A 21 20.03 -3.76 -5.92
CA PHE A 21 19.14 -3.11 -6.88
C PHE A 21 19.46 -1.62 -7.12
N MET A 22 20.51 -1.09 -6.51
CA MET A 22 20.93 0.30 -6.72
C MET A 22 21.19 0.65 -8.20
N PRO A 23 21.80 -0.20 -9.05
CA PRO A 23 22.00 0.10 -10.47
C PRO A 23 20.68 0.30 -11.24
N LEU A 24 19.69 -0.56 -10.99
CA LEU A 24 18.36 -0.43 -11.59
C LEU A 24 17.64 0.82 -11.08
N SER A 25 17.64 1.03 -9.76
CA SER A 25 17.06 2.20 -9.13
C SER A 25 17.68 3.51 -9.65
N TYR A 26 19.00 3.57 -9.78
CA TYR A 26 19.71 4.71 -10.34
C TYR A 26 19.27 5.04 -11.78
N THR A 27 18.97 4.06 -12.60
CA THR A 27 18.46 4.30 -13.97
C THR A 27 17.18 5.15 -13.96
N ILE A 28 16.33 4.95 -12.97
CA ILE A 28 15.02 5.62 -12.80
C ILE A 28 15.19 6.92 -12.01
N PHE A 29 15.87 6.87 -10.88
CA PHE A 29 15.91 7.93 -9.87
C PHE A 29 17.20 8.77 -9.84
N LYS A 30 18.02 8.74 -10.88
CA LYS A 30 19.32 9.48 -10.92
C LYS A 30 19.22 10.99 -10.63
N ARG A 31 18.01 11.57 -10.71
CA ARG A 31 17.71 12.97 -10.41
C ARG A 31 17.18 13.21 -9.00
N PHE A 32 16.88 12.15 -8.25
CA PHE A 32 16.56 12.25 -6.83
C PHE A 32 17.83 12.56 -6.04
N ARG A 33 17.67 13.22 -4.90
CA ARG A 33 18.78 13.64 -4.02
C ARG A 33 19.60 12.45 -3.53
N ASP A 34 18.93 11.34 -3.18
CA ASP A 34 19.52 10.05 -2.78
C ASP A 34 19.77 9.10 -3.94
N CYS A 35 19.61 9.57 -5.18
CA CYS A 35 19.73 8.75 -6.38
C CYS A 35 18.86 7.49 -6.39
N GLY A 36 17.78 7.48 -5.59
CA GLY A 36 16.83 6.36 -5.48
C GLY A 36 17.27 5.27 -4.49
N TRP A 37 18.18 5.57 -3.58
CA TRP A 37 18.65 4.63 -2.55
C TRP A 37 17.48 4.02 -1.74
N LEU A 38 16.55 4.86 -1.27
CA LEU A 38 15.42 4.38 -0.48
C LEU A 38 14.53 3.41 -1.28
N PHE A 39 14.25 3.76 -2.53
CA PHE A 39 13.38 2.98 -3.42
C PHE A 39 14.04 1.69 -3.91
N SER A 40 15.38 1.63 -3.94
CA SER A 40 16.11 0.42 -4.32
C SER A 40 15.78 -0.78 -3.41
N LYS A 41 15.47 -0.54 -2.13
CA LYS A 41 15.07 -1.56 -1.17
C LYS A 41 13.72 -2.17 -1.51
N ALA A 42 12.69 -1.33 -1.74
CA ALA A 42 11.35 -1.80 -2.11
C ALA A 42 11.35 -2.47 -3.49
N ILE A 43 12.11 -1.94 -4.46
CA ILE A 43 12.34 -2.57 -5.76
C ILE A 43 13.01 -3.92 -5.58
N GLY A 44 14.00 -3.99 -4.69
CA GLY A 44 14.71 -5.22 -4.36
C GLY A 44 13.80 -6.29 -3.79
N ILE A 45 12.99 -5.95 -2.77
CA ILE A 45 12.00 -6.84 -2.17
C ILE A 45 10.98 -7.29 -3.23
N GLY A 46 10.41 -6.33 -3.99
CA GLY A 46 9.36 -6.60 -4.97
C GLY A 46 9.84 -7.50 -6.11
N ILE A 47 11.01 -7.22 -6.71
CA ILE A 47 11.50 -7.98 -7.87
C ILE A 47 12.08 -9.34 -7.46
N SER A 48 12.92 -9.40 -6.43
CA SER A 48 13.51 -10.69 -6.02
C SER A 48 12.48 -11.63 -5.40
N GLY A 49 11.55 -11.10 -4.60
CA GLY A 49 10.43 -11.86 -4.06
C GLY A 49 9.47 -12.33 -5.16
N TRP A 50 9.12 -11.45 -6.11
CA TRP A 50 8.31 -11.83 -7.27
C TRP A 50 8.99 -12.91 -8.11
N LEU A 51 10.29 -12.84 -8.33
CA LEU A 51 10.99 -13.81 -9.16
C LEU A 51 10.93 -15.23 -8.56
N VAL A 52 11.20 -15.38 -7.25
CA VAL A 52 11.08 -16.69 -6.61
C VAL A 52 9.63 -17.17 -6.55
N TRP A 53 8.66 -16.25 -6.33
CA TRP A 53 7.23 -16.56 -6.39
C TRP A 53 6.82 -17.08 -7.78
N PHE A 54 7.22 -16.36 -8.83
CA PHE A 54 6.90 -16.73 -10.22
C PHE A 54 7.49 -18.09 -10.59
N LEU A 55 8.77 -18.31 -10.26
CA LEU A 55 9.45 -19.58 -10.54
C LEU A 55 8.85 -20.75 -9.75
N SER A 56 8.44 -20.52 -8.51
CA SER A 56 7.78 -21.55 -7.69
C SER A 56 6.35 -21.82 -8.12
N SER A 57 5.61 -20.79 -8.59
CA SER A 57 4.28 -20.97 -9.20
C SER A 57 4.32 -21.75 -10.51
N CYS A 58 5.41 -21.65 -11.27
CA CYS A 58 5.66 -22.44 -12.48
C CYS A 58 6.29 -23.81 -12.19
N HIS A 59 6.47 -24.22 -10.94
CA HIS A 59 7.13 -25.45 -10.50
C HIS A 59 8.58 -25.63 -11.02
N ILE A 60 9.26 -24.53 -11.40
CA ILE A 60 10.64 -24.53 -11.87
C ILE A 60 11.62 -24.66 -10.69
N VAL A 61 11.35 -23.95 -9.58
CA VAL A 61 12.18 -23.92 -8.38
C VAL A 61 11.30 -24.00 -7.15
N LYS A 62 11.66 -24.78 -6.14
CA LYS A 62 10.96 -24.83 -4.85
C LYS A 62 11.13 -23.51 -4.08
N PHE A 63 10.10 -23.08 -3.36
CA PHE A 63 10.14 -21.95 -2.43
C PHE A 63 10.83 -22.34 -1.12
N ASN A 64 12.10 -22.61 -1.18
CA ASN A 64 12.99 -22.92 -0.04
C ASN A 64 14.24 -22.04 -0.08
N THR A 65 15.16 -22.24 0.84
CA THR A 65 16.41 -21.44 0.93
C THR A 65 17.18 -21.46 -0.40
N PHE A 66 17.26 -22.62 -1.08
CA PHE A 66 17.94 -22.74 -2.38
C PHE A 66 17.25 -21.89 -3.46
N GLY A 67 15.91 -21.98 -3.60
CA GLY A 67 15.16 -21.21 -4.58
C GLY A 67 15.25 -19.69 -4.35
N ILE A 68 15.26 -19.26 -3.10
CA ILE A 68 15.46 -17.85 -2.73
C ILE A 68 16.85 -17.37 -3.21
N TRP A 69 17.91 -18.14 -2.95
CA TRP A 69 19.26 -17.77 -3.39
C TRP A 69 19.41 -17.80 -4.92
N VAL A 70 18.76 -18.72 -5.62
CA VAL A 70 18.70 -18.72 -7.09
C VAL A 70 18.12 -17.41 -7.61
N SER A 71 16.98 -16.98 -7.06
CA SER A 71 16.36 -15.69 -7.41
C SER A 71 17.29 -14.50 -7.14
N ILE A 72 17.91 -14.44 -5.96
CA ILE A 72 18.85 -13.37 -5.59
C ILE A 72 20.06 -13.35 -6.51
N ILE A 73 20.66 -14.50 -6.84
CA ILE A 73 21.84 -14.59 -7.72
C ILE A 73 21.50 -14.08 -9.12
N ILE A 74 20.32 -14.43 -9.66
CA ILE A 74 19.85 -13.91 -10.96
C ILE A 74 19.73 -12.40 -10.91
N CYS A 75 19.16 -11.85 -9.84
CA CYS A 75 19.02 -10.40 -9.65
C CYS A 75 20.38 -9.70 -9.51
N VAL A 76 21.32 -10.28 -8.75
CA VAL A 76 22.69 -9.78 -8.62
C VAL A 76 23.39 -9.75 -9.98
N ALA A 77 23.31 -10.84 -10.74
CA ALA A 77 23.95 -10.93 -12.06
C ALA A 77 23.36 -9.88 -13.03
N ALA A 78 22.04 -9.71 -13.06
CA ALA A 78 21.38 -8.71 -13.92
C ALA A 78 21.77 -7.28 -13.54
N ASN A 79 21.81 -6.94 -12.25
CA ASN A 79 22.19 -5.61 -11.77
C ASN A 79 23.70 -5.35 -11.92
N ALA A 80 24.55 -6.36 -11.74
CA ALA A 80 25.99 -6.25 -12.00
C ALA A 80 26.27 -5.98 -13.50
N ALA A 81 25.58 -6.68 -14.40
CA ALA A 81 25.66 -6.41 -15.84
C ALA A 81 25.20 -4.96 -16.16
N LEU A 82 24.09 -4.51 -15.58
CA LEU A 82 23.60 -3.15 -15.75
C LEU A 82 24.63 -2.11 -15.25
N LEU A 83 25.19 -2.34 -14.06
CA LEU A 83 26.25 -1.48 -13.49
C LEU A 83 27.48 -1.40 -14.40
N PHE A 84 27.92 -2.53 -14.95
CA PHE A 84 29.01 -2.59 -15.90
C PHE A 84 28.75 -1.70 -17.12
N PHE A 85 27.55 -1.78 -17.72
CA PHE A 85 27.18 -0.93 -18.86
C PHE A 85 27.07 0.55 -18.47
N GLN A 86 26.57 0.88 -17.28
CA GLN A 86 26.50 2.25 -16.77
C GLN A 86 27.89 2.87 -16.59
N ILE A 87 28.84 2.12 -16.00
CA ILE A 87 30.25 2.54 -15.83
C ILE A 87 30.90 2.74 -17.19
N ARG A 88 30.79 1.76 -18.10
CA ARG A 88 31.37 1.84 -19.45
C ARG A 88 30.85 3.04 -20.25
N LYS A 89 29.55 3.38 -20.09
CA LYS A 89 28.93 4.54 -20.75
C LYS A 89 29.12 5.85 -19.98
N LYS A 90 29.85 5.86 -18.86
CA LYS A 90 30.06 7.03 -17.97
C LYS A 90 28.74 7.69 -17.57
N GLN A 91 27.72 6.90 -17.29
CA GLN A 91 26.39 7.38 -16.92
C GLN A 91 26.23 7.65 -15.42
N ILE A 92 27.15 7.15 -14.58
CA ILE A 92 27.14 7.32 -13.14
C ILE A 92 27.82 8.62 -12.77
N SER A 93 27.12 9.46 -12.03
CA SER A 93 27.64 10.69 -11.44
C SER A 93 27.16 10.77 -9.99
N PHE A 94 28.06 10.47 -9.07
CA PHE A 94 27.84 10.60 -7.62
C PHE A 94 28.67 11.74 -7.07
N ASN A 95 28.10 12.55 -6.21
CA ASN A 95 28.78 13.62 -5.49
C ASN A 95 28.56 13.51 -3.97
N GLY A 96 29.28 14.34 -3.18
CA GLY A 96 29.18 14.32 -1.72
C GLY A 96 27.78 14.66 -1.19
N SER A 97 27.00 15.48 -1.91
CA SER A 97 25.61 15.79 -1.53
C SER A 97 24.68 14.59 -1.69
N ASN A 98 24.90 13.75 -2.72
CA ASN A 98 24.15 12.51 -2.88
C ASN A 98 24.43 11.53 -1.73
N LEU A 99 25.72 11.36 -1.37
CA LEU A 99 26.10 10.49 -0.26
C LEU A 99 25.49 10.96 1.07
N LEU A 100 25.54 12.27 1.34
CA LEU A 100 24.91 12.84 2.53
C LEU A 100 23.38 12.60 2.54
N SER A 101 22.73 12.75 1.40
CA SER A 101 21.28 12.47 1.26
C SER A 101 20.95 11.01 1.50
N ILE A 102 21.77 10.07 1.02
CA ILE A 102 21.66 8.64 1.28
C ILE A 102 21.75 8.36 2.79
N LEU A 103 22.78 8.91 3.45
CA LEU A 103 22.97 8.72 4.90
C LEU A 103 21.79 9.28 5.72
N ILE A 104 21.29 10.47 5.38
CA ILE A 104 20.11 11.08 6.06
C ILE A 104 18.88 10.19 5.89
N VAL A 105 18.57 9.77 4.66
CA VAL A 105 17.39 8.96 4.36
C VAL A 105 17.49 7.59 5.03
N GLU A 106 18.69 6.98 5.04
CA GLU A 106 18.91 5.70 5.74
C GLU A 106 18.73 5.83 7.25
N THR A 107 19.31 6.88 7.84
CA THR A 107 19.15 7.15 9.29
C THR A 107 17.69 7.33 9.65
N ILE A 108 16.94 8.12 8.88
CA ILE A 108 15.50 8.33 9.10
C ILE A 108 14.75 6.98 9.01
N PHE A 109 15.02 6.19 7.98
CA PHE A 109 14.40 4.88 7.81
C PHE A 109 14.65 3.96 9.00
N VAL A 110 15.91 3.84 9.45
CA VAL A 110 16.28 2.98 10.59
C VAL A 110 15.67 3.48 11.88
N CYS A 111 15.68 4.80 12.13
CA CYS A 111 15.10 5.37 13.34
C CYS A 111 13.59 5.12 13.43
N VAL A 112 12.85 5.30 12.32
CA VAL A 112 11.41 5.03 12.28
C VAL A 112 11.12 3.54 12.40
N PHE A 113 11.92 2.69 11.76
CA PHE A 113 11.80 1.23 11.87
C PHE A 113 12.06 0.76 13.31
N ALA A 114 13.10 1.26 13.94
CA ALA A 114 13.43 0.93 15.35
C ALA A 114 12.35 1.43 16.31
N LEU A 115 11.86 2.67 16.14
CA LEU A 115 10.77 3.23 16.95
C LEU A 115 9.52 2.35 16.92
N TRP A 116 9.05 2.02 15.72
CA TRP A 116 7.85 1.21 15.57
C TRP A 116 8.06 -0.24 16.04
N THR A 117 9.25 -0.82 15.80
CA THR A 117 9.59 -2.15 16.31
C THR A 117 9.58 -2.17 17.84
N TYR A 118 10.16 -1.16 18.49
CA TYR A 118 10.12 -1.01 19.93
C TYR A 118 8.69 -0.90 20.49
N ILE A 119 7.85 0.00 19.91
CA ILE A 119 6.45 0.15 20.32
C ILE A 119 5.68 -1.17 20.14
N LYS A 120 5.92 -1.89 19.03
CA LYS A 120 5.23 -3.16 18.75
C LYS A 120 5.55 -4.26 19.75
N CYS A 121 6.73 -4.23 20.39
CA CYS A 121 7.11 -5.21 21.42
C CYS A 121 6.25 -5.16 22.69
N PHE A 122 5.44 -4.13 22.89
CA PHE A 122 4.49 -4.05 24.01
C PHE A 122 3.15 -4.74 23.74
N LYS A 123 2.83 -5.00 22.47
CA LYS A 123 1.67 -5.79 22.03
C LYS A 123 2.00 -6.52 20.74
N PRO A 124 2.85 -7.56 20.79
CA PRO A 124 3.34 -8.23 19.58
C PRO A 124 2.30 -9.14 18.92
N GLU A 125 1.24 -9.49 19.59
CA GLU A 125 0.31 -10.58 19.27
C GLU A 125 -0.32 -10.44 17.86
N ALA A 126 -0.30 -11.54 17.10
CA ALA A 126 -0.99 -11.68 15.81
C ALA A 126 -2.36 -12.36 15.98
N PHE A 127 -3.18 -11.87 16.90
CA PHE A 127 -4.54 -12.37 17.16
C PHE A 127 -5.50 -11.23 17.53
N GLY A 128 -6.77 -11.58 17.78
CA GLY A 128 -7.82 -10.66 18.17
C GLY A 128 -8.96 -10.59 17.13
N THR A 129 -9.81 -9.57 17.23
CA THR A 129 -11.03 -9.43 16.42
C THR A 129 -10.81 -8.93 14.98
N THR A 130 -9.60 -9.08 14.44
CA THR A 130 -9.23 -8.69 13.08
C THR A 130 -8.74 -9.90 12.28
N GLU A 131 -8.33 -9.68 11.03
CA GLU A 131 -7.83 -10.74 10.15
C GLU A 131 -6.36 -11.15 10.42
N LYS A 132 -5.76 -10.71 11.53
CA LYS A 132 -4.36 -11.01 11.87
C LYS A 132 -4.04 -12.51 11.88
N LEU A 133 -4.95 -13.32 12.44
CA LEU A 133 -4.75 -14.78 12.49
C LEU A 133 -4.77 -15.38 11.09
N MET A 134 -5.60 -14.86 10.17
CA MET A 134 -5.63 -15.25 8.77
C MET A 134 -4.30 -14.91 8.07
N ASP A 135 -3.87 -13.64 8.17
CA ASP A 135 -2.64 -13.19 7.54
C ASP A 135 -1.40 -13.94 8.07
N PHE A 136 -1.36 -14.20 9.37
CA PHE A 136 -0.32 -15.01 10.01
C PHE A 136 -0.36 -16.46 9.49
N GLY A 137 -1.54 -17.06 9.41
CA GLY A 137 -1.73 -18.42 8.91
C GLY A 137 -1.37 -18.58 7.45
N PHE A 138 -1.67 -17.59 6.60
CA PHE A 138 -1.21 -17.55 5.20
C PHE A 138 0.32 -17.56 5.13
N MET A 139 0.99 -16.78 5.98
CA MET A 139 2.46 -16.81 6.04
C MET A 139 2.98 -18.18 6.48
N GLN A 140 2.36 -18.83 7.48
CA GLN A 140 2.74 -20.18 7.94
C GLN A 140 2.52 -21.24 6.85
N ALA A 141 1.36 -21.20 6.15
CA ALA A 141 1.07 -22.10 5.05
C ALA A 141 2.11 -21.98 3.94
N MET A 142 2.45 -20.74 3.53
CA MET A 142 3.48 -20.48 2.53
C MET A 142 4.89 -20.83 3.03
N TYR A 143 5.17 -20.62 4.31
CA TYR A 143 6.47 -20.95 4.90
C TYR A 143 6.77 -22.44 4.83
N LYS A 144 5.76 -23.30 4.96
CA LYS A 144 5.90 -24.77 4.83
C LYS A 144 5.72 -25.29 3.40
N SER A 145 5.23 -24.47 2.45
CA SER A 145 4.98 -24.90 1.08
C SER A 145 6.23 -24.81 0.20
N ASP A 146 6.39 -25.83 -0.67
CA ASP A 146 7.44 -25.87 -1.69
C ASP A 146 7.06 -25.06 -2.95
N TYR A 147 5.78 -24.98 -3.29
CA TYR A 147 5.27 -24.36 -4.52
C TYR A 147 4.10 -23.41 -4.24
N MET A 148 3.80 -22.52 -5.18
CA MET A 148 2.73 -21.53 -5.08
C MET A 148 1.67 -21.74 -6.18
N PRO A 149 0.38 -21.44 -5.93
CA PRO A 149 -0.20 -21.09 -4.61
C PRO A 149 -0.11 -22.24 -3.61
N PRO A 150 0.00 -21.97 -2.30
CA PRO A 150 -0.04 -23.01 -1.29
C PRO A 150 -1.46 -23.60 -1.18
N GLU A 151 -1.56 -24.81 -0.68
CA GLU A 151 -2.84 -25.37 -0.25
C GLU A 151 -3.43 -24.51 0.87
N ASP A 152 -4.75 -24.33 0.85
CA ASP A 152 -5.44 -23.54 1.87
C ASP A 152 -5.39 -24.23 3.23
N MET A 153 -4.98 -23.49 4.24
CA MET A 153 -4.92 -24.01 5.59
C MET A 153 -6.31 -24.28 6.18
N TRP A 154 -7.36 -23.65 5.63
CA TRP A 154 -8.75 -23.78 6.10
C TRP A 154 -9.67 -24.58 5.17
N LEU A 155 -9.15 -25.06 4.05
CA LEU A 155 -9.92 -25.89 3.11
C LEU A 155 -9.02 -26.91 2.41
N ALA A 156 -8.65 -27.98 3.13
CA ALA A 156 -7.77 -29.03 2.61
C ALA A 156 -8.16 -29.52 1.20
N GLY A 157 -7.16 -29.69 0.34
CA GLY A 157 -7.31 -30.10 -1.07
C GLY A 157 -7.65 -28.95 -2.03
N LYS A 158 -7.69 -27.69 -1.56
CA LYS A 158 -7.90 -26.50 -2.39
C LYS A 158 -6.73 -25.52 -2.23
N PRO A 159 -6.35 -24.78 -3.29
CA PRO A 159 -5.39 -23.69 -3.16
C PRO A 159 -6.05 -22.48 -2.48
N ILE A 160 -5.25 -21.63 -1.81
CA ILE A 160 -5.73 -20.36 -1.28
C ILE A 160 -6.34 -19.51 -2.41
N ASN A 161 -7.62 -19.13 -2.28
CA ASN A 161 -8.32 -18.26 -3.21
C ASN A 161 -8.43 -16.83 -2.68
N TYR A 162 -7.30 -16.19 -2.42
CA TYR A 162 -7.19 -14.82 -1.94
C TYR A 162 -5.92 -14.14 -2.50
N TYR A 163 -5.78 -12.80 -2.38
CA TYR A 163 -4.54 -12.12 -2.80
C TYR A 163 -3.45 -12.31 -1.75
N TYR A 164 -2.71 -13.39 -1.87
CA TYR A 164 -1.73 -13.83 -0.88
C TYR A 164 -0.30 -13.33 -1.14
N VAL A 165 0.00 -12.69 -2.29
CA VAL A 165 1.39 -12.38 -2.66
C VAL A 165 1.97 -11.25 -1.80
N GLY A 166 1.13 -10.44 -1.15
CA GLY A 166 1.59 -9.50 -0.12
C GLY A 166 2.22 -10.24 1.06
N GLN A 167 1.49 -11.16 1.68
CA GLN A 167 1.97 -12.02 2.76
C GLN A 167 3.11 -12.94 2.30
N PHE A 168 3.13 -13.31 1.00
CA PHE A 168 4.28 -14.01 0.42
C PHE A 168 5.57 -13.18 0.49
N MET A 169 5.54 -11.86 0.24
CA MET A 169 6.71 -11.01 0.39
C MET A 169 7.22 -10.97 1.83
N ALA A 170 6.32 -10.96 2.81
CA ALA A 170 6.66 -11.09 4.22
C ALA A 170 7.29 -12.47 4.53
N THR A 171 6.72 -13.55 4.00
CA THR A 171 7.23 -14.91 4.15
C THR A 171 8.60 -15.09 3.48
N TYR A 172 8.78 -14.48 2.29
CA TYR A 172 10.07 -14.46 1.58
C TYR A 172 11.17 -13.84 2.45
N LEU A 173 10.92 -12.67 3.05
CA LEU A 173 11.86 -12.03 3.95
C LEU A 173 12.08 -12.85 5.23
N SER A 174 11.04 -13.48 5.77
CA SER A 174 11.14 -14.36 6.96
C SER A 174 12.03 -15.56 6.70
N LYS A 175 11.93 -16.21 5.52
CA LYS A 175 12.83 -17.30 5.11
C LYS A 175 14.25 -16.80 4.83
N LEU A 176 14.41 -15.67 4.17
CA LEU A 176 15.72 -15.08 3.82
C LEU A 176 16.52 -14.75 5.09
N THR A 177 15.88 -14.20 6.10
CA THR A 177 16.49 -13.78 7.37
C THR A 177 16.54 -14.89 8.41
N LYS A 178 15.86 -16.02 8.18
CA LYS A 178 15.64 -17.11 9.13
C LYS A 178 14.93 -16.63 10.43
N ALA A 179 14.14 -15.57 10.35
CA ALA A 179 13.39 -15.05 11.49
C ALA A 179 12.15 -15.89 11.85
N GLY A 180 11.70 -16.76 10.95
CA GLY A 180 10.41 -17.44 11.11
C GLY A 180 9.23 -16.48 10.89
N VAL A 181 8.03 -17.00 10.92
CA VAL A 181 6.81 -16.22 10.74
C VAL A 181 6.50 -15.40 11.98
N GLU A 182 6.78 -15.95 13.17
CA GLU A 182 6.51 -15.34 14.48
C GLU A 182 7.15 -13.95 14.63
N TYR A 183 8.39 -13.79 14.18
CA TYR A 183 9.10 -12.51 14.15
C TYR A 183 8.89 -11.74 12.84
N GLY A 184 8.84 -12.46 11.73
CA GLY A 184 8.72 -11.89 10.40
C GLY A 184 7.42 -11.10 10.18
N TYR A 185 6.31 -11.51 10.80
CA TYR A 185 5.04 -10.79 10.78
C TYR A 185 5.21 -9.36 11.30
N ASN A 186 5.72 -9.21 12.51
CA ASN A 186 5.91 -7.89 13.13
C ASN A 186 7.01 -7.07 12.44
N LEU A 187 8.15 -7.69 12.09
CA LEU A 187 9.24 -6.98 11.41
C LEU A 187 8.82 -6.45 10.04
N THR A 188 8.03 -7.23 9.27
CA THR A 188 7.49 -6.75 7.99
C THR A 188 6.59 -5.53 8.19
N LEU A 189 5.67 -5.61 9.14
CA LEU A 189 4.72 -4.52 9.40
C LEU A 189 5.44 -3.22 9.79
N MET A 190 6.42 -3.31 10.70
CA MET A 190 7.17 -2.15 11.18
C MET A 190 8.12 -1.59 10.10
N MET A 191 8.68 -2.45 9.27
CA MET A 191 9.42 -2.03 8.07
C MET A 191 8.53 -1.27 7.08
N VAL A 192 7.30 -1.73 6.85
CA VAL A 192 6.32 -1.02 6.00
C VAL A 192 5.96 0.34 6.60
N ALA A 193 5.83 0.45 7.93
CA ALA A 193 5.63 1.74 8.60
C ALA A 193 6.82 2.70 8.37
N ALA A 194 8.05 2.19 8.39
CA ALA A 194 9.25 2.98 8.08
C ALA A 194 9.27 3.45 6.62
N PHE A 195 8.87 2.62 5.66
CA PHE A 195 8.68 3.02 4.26
C PHE A 195 7.55 4.04 4.11
N GLY A 196 6.43 3.83 4.82
CA GLY A 196 5.27 4.74 4.83
C GLY A 196 5.61 6.16 5.30
N PHE A 197 6.64 6.32 6.13
CA PHE A 197 7.19 7.61 6.50
C PHE A 197 8.24 8.11 5.49
N SER A 198 9.25 7.30 5.21
CA SER A 198 10.46 7.74 4.53
C SER A 198 10.25 8.01 3.04
N MET A 199 9.36 7.26 2.36
CA MET A 199 9.09 7.42 0.93
C MET A 199 8.31 8.71 0.61
N PRO A 200 7.19 9.05 1.28
CA PRO A 200 6.56 10.36 1.12
C PRO A 200 7.52 11.51 1.45
N ALA A 201 8.36 11.34 2.48
CA ALA A 201 9.39 12.32 2.83
C ALA A 201 10.37 12.54 1.66
N SER A 202 10.86 11.48 1.04
CA SER A 202 11.76 11.58 -0.12
C SER A 202 11.06 12.21 -1.33
N ILE A 203 9.83 11.78 -1.68
CA ILE A 203 9.08 12.31 -2.83
C ILE A 203 8.85 13.82 -2.69
N VAL A 204 8.35 14.27 -1.54
CA VAL A 204 8.04 15.69 -1.31
C VAL A 204 9.32 16.52 -1.20
N ALA A 205 10.37 16.00 -0.55
CA ALA A 205 11.67 16.66 -0.51
C ALA A 205 12.25 16.91 -1.92
N ASN A 206 12.15 15.92 -2.81
CA ASN A 206 12.58 16.07 -4.21
C ASN A 206 11.70 17.08 -4.97
N ALA A 207 10.38 17.06 -4.76
CA ALA A 207 9.46 18.02 -5.39
C ALA A 207 9.72 19.45 -4.93
N VAL A 208 9.95 19.66 -3.64
CA VAL A 208 10.30 20.98 -3.09
C VAL A 208 11.70 21.42 -3.55
N SER A 209 12.67 20.52 -3.63
CA SER A 209 14.00 20.80 -4.17
C SER A 209 13.92 21.27 -5.64
N ASP A 210 13.12 20.61 -6.47
CA ASP A 210 12.92 21.03 -7.88
C ASP A 210 12.21 22.39 -7.99
N MET A 211 11.25 22.68 -7.11
CA MET A 211 10.59 24.00 -7.02
C MET A 211 11.60 25.10 -6.65
N LEU A 212 12.52 24.81 -5.73
CA LEU A 212 13.51 25.80 -5.23
C LEU A 212 14.65 26.10 -6.22
N ARG A 213 14.94 25.23 -7.19
CA ARG A 213 15.98 25.45 -8.18
C ARG A 213 15.75 26.73 -9.01
N ASP A 214 14.51 27.04 -9.30
CA ASP A 214 14.13 28.21 -10.09
C ASP A 214 13.94 29.48 -9.23
N GLU A 215 14.02 29.37 -7.88
CA GLU A 215 13.81 30.48 -6.94
C GLU A 215 15.15 31.13 -6.53
N LYS A 216 15.39 32.34 -7.04
CA LYS A 216 16.64 33.09 -6.80
C LYS A 216 16.80 33.64 -5.37
N ARG A 217 15.71 33.65 -4.59
CA ARG A 217 15.68 34.26 -3.23
C ARG A 217 16.20 33.36 -2.13
N CYS A 218 16.41 32.07 -2.39
CA CYS A 218 16.89 31.11 -1.40
C CYS A 218 18.42 30.99 -1.41
N GLY A 219 19.06 31.20 -0.26
CA GLY A 219 20.48 30.89 -0.04
C GLY A 219 20.73 29.37 -0.07
N SER A 220 22.00 28.99 -0.22
CA SER A 220 22.40 27.57 -0.36
C SER A 220 21.94 26.70 0.80
N PHE A 221 22.10 27.16 2.04
CA PHE A 221 21.66 26.43 3.24
C PHE A 221 20.14 26.17 3.26
N MET A 222 19.33 27.16 2.93
CA MET A 222 17.87 27.03 2.90
C MET A 222 17.39 26.10 1.78
N ARG A 223 18.16 26.00 0.67
CA ARG A 223 17.87 25.04 -0.42
C ARG A 223 18.06 23.58 0.00
N GLU A 224 18.85 23.32 1.04
CA GLU A 224 19.01 21.99 1.63
C GLU A 224 18.00 21.75 2.76
N LEU A 225 17.79 22.74 3.64
CA LEU A 225 16.98 22.62 4.83
C LEU A 225 15.46 22.55 4.52
N ILE A 226 14.94 23.40 3.63
CA ILE A 226 13.50 23.44 3.31
C ILE A 226 13.00 22.10 2.76
N PRO A 227 13.66 21.45 1.77
CA PRO A 227 13.26 20.13 1.30
C PRO A 227 13.26 19.07 2.41
N LEU A 228 14.25 19.07 3.30
CA LEU A 228 14.34 18.11 4.39
C LEU A 228 13.17 18.26 5.37
N ILE A 229 12.89 19.50 5.83
CA ILE A 229 11.74 19.75 6.72
C ILE A 229 10.42 19.43 6.03
N SER A 230 10.26 19.81 4.75
CA SER A 230 9.04 19.53 3.99
C SER A 230 8.84 18.03 3.80
N GLY A 231 9.92 17.28 3.55
CA GLY A 231 9.89 15.84 3.50
C GLY A 231 9.47 15.23 4.83
N GLY A 232 10.09 15.64 5.94
CA GLY A 232 9.71 15.18 7.29
C GLY A 232 8.23 15.43 7.58
N LEU A 233 7.71 16.61 7.22
CA LEU A 233 6.30 16.93 7.36
C LEU A 233 5.39 16.00 6.52
N ALA A 234 5.82 15.62 5.31
CA ALA A 234 5.07 14.68 4.47
C ALA A 234 5.07 13.25 5.05
N GLY A 235 6.20 12.80 5.58
CA GLY A 235 6.28 11.53 6.31
C GLY A 235 5.35 11.52 7.53
N ILE A 236 5.32 12.61 8.31
CA ILE A 236 4.39 12.78 9.42
C ILE A 236 2.95 12.75 8.92
N ALA A 237 2.61 13.51 7.88
CA ALA A 237 1.25 13.61 7.35
C ALA A 237 0.69 12.26 6.84
N VAL A 238 1.53 11.35 6.35
CA VAL A 238 1.09 10.03 5.88
C VAL A 238 1.07 8.99 7.00
N SER A 239 2.06 9.00 7.94
CA SER A 239 2.29 7.85 8.83
C SER A 239 2.13 8.14 10.33
N PHE A 240 2.01 9.42 10.74
CA PHE A 240 1.92 9.81 12.15
C PHE A 240 0.73 10.72 12.47
N THR A 241 -0.21 10.86 11.52
CA THR A 241 -1.44 11.65 11.72
C THR A 241 -2.68 10.78 11.60
N GLY A 242 -3.74 11.19 12.29
CA GLY A 242 -5.10 10.76 12.00
C GLY A 242 -5.82 11.77 11.11
N ASN A 243 -7.13 11.60 10.94
CA ASN A 243 -7.99 12.56 10.28
C ASN A 243 -8.54 13.60 11.29
N MET A 244 -9.27 14.60 10.82
CA MET A 244 -9.83 15.67 11.66
C MET A 244 -10.90 15.20 12.65
N HIS A 245 -11.41 13.97 12.53
CA HIS A 245 -12.32 13.39 13.52
C HIS A 245 -11.73 13.41 14.93
N TYR A 246 -10.42 13.09 15.06
CA TYR A 246 -9.72 13.17 16.33
C TYR A 246 -9.75 14.61 16.91
N VAL A 247 -9.44 15.59 16.08
CA VAL A 247 -9.40 17.00 16.53
C VAL A 247 -10.79 17.47 16.97
N VAL A 248 -11.83 17.09 16.24
CA VAL A 248 -13.23 17.46 16.55
C VAL A 248 -13.71 16.74 17.80
N TYR A 249 -13.64 15.41 17.83
CA TYR A 249 -14.29 14.62 18.88
C TYR A 249 -13.44 14.39 20.13
N ALA A 250 -12.11 14.39 20.03
CA ALA A 250 -11.24 14.21 21.18
C ALA A 250 -10.78 15.54 21.83
N LYS A 251 -10.89 16.67 21.08
CA LYS A 251 -10.39 17.97 21.58
C LYS A 251 -11.47 19.05 21.57
N PHE A 252 -12.05 19.36 20.39
CA PHE A 252 -12.97 20.51 20.25
C PHE A 252 -14.29 20.27 20.98
N ILE A 253 -14.96 19.14 20.80
CA ILE A 253 -16.24 18.84 21.46
C ILE A 253 -16.09 18.82 23.01
N PRO A 254 -15.11 18.10 23.60
CA PRO A 254 -14.89 18.18 25.05
C PRO A 254 -14.62 19.58 25.55
N TRP A 255 -13.78 20.35 24.87
CA TRP A 255 -13.54 21.74 25.21
C TRP A 255 -14.83 22.59 25.18
N ALA A 256 -15.63 22.46 24.13
CA ALA A 256 -16.91 23.19 24.00
C ALA A 256 -17.91 22.78 25.10
N ARG A 257 -18.00 21.49 25.46
CA ARG A 257 -18.85 21.00 26.57
C ARG A 257 -18.44 21.66 27.90
N THR A 258 -17.15 21.67 28.19
CA THR A 258 -16.63 22.29 29.42
C THR A 258 -16.95 23.80 29.46
N MET A 259 -16.74 24.49 28.33
CA MET A 259 -17.05 25.92 28.21
C MET A 259 -18.55 26.26 28.37
N LEU A 260 -19.42 25.35 27.90
CA LEU A 260 -20.87 25.49 28.03
C LEU A 260 -21.43 24.97 29.37
N GLY A 261 -20.58 24.46 30.26
CA GLY A 261 -20.98 23.90 31.54
C GLY A 261 -21.74 22.57 31.47
N LEU A 262 -21.75 21.94 30.31
CA LEU A 262 -22.48 20.67 30.07
C LEU A 262 -21.87 19.50 30.85
N ASP A 263 -20.57 19.51 31.13
CA ASP A 263 -19.92 18.48 31.94
C ASP A 263 -20.44 18.50 33.39
N LYS A 264 -20.59 19.70 33.99
CA LYS A 264 -21.17 19.86 35.33
C LYS A 264 -22.66 19.47 35.40
N LEU A 265 -23.41 19.75 34.32
CA LEU A 265 -24.81 19.33 34.21
C LEU A 265 -24.93 17.82 34.13
N ALA A 266 -24.06 17.18 33.38
CA ALA A 266 -23.99 15.70 33.25
C ALA A 266 -23.65 15.04 34.60
N GLU A 267 -22.64 15.54 35.30
CA GLU A 267 -22.30 15.07 36.66
C GLU A 267 -23.47 15.18 37.63
N SER A 268 -24.25 16.30 37.59
CA SER A 268 -25.46 16.44 38.40
C SER A 268 -26.59 15.46 38.05
N ALA A 269 -26.54 14.87 36.85
CA ALA A 269 -27.48 13.85 36.35
C ALA A 269 -26.90 12.42 36.45
N ASP A 270 -25.78 12.22 37.17
CA ASP A 270 -25.05 10.95 37.29
C ASP A 270 -24.64 10.36 35.94
N TYR A 271 -24.31 11.20 34.96
CA TYR A 271 -23.92 10.81 33.62
C TYR A 271 -22.48 11.25 33.33
N THR A 272 -21.65 10.29 32.83
CA THR A 272 -20.30 10.55 32.39
C THR A 272 -20.22 10.38 30.87
N PHE A 273 -19.74 11.38 30.15
CA PHE A 273 -19.52 11.26 28.73
C PHE A 273 -18.43 10.23 28.42
N PRO A 274 -18.65 9.32 27.46
CA PRO A 274 -17.63 8.35 27.09
C PRO A 274 -16.35 9.02 26.58
N GLY A 275 -15.21 8.45 26.95
CA GLY A 275 -13.91 8.87 26.46
C GLY A 275 -13.76 8.63 24.94
N TYR A 276 -12.83 9.35 24.32
CA TYR A 276 -12.53 9.14 22.91
C TYR A 276 -11.87 7.78 22.68
N TRP A 277 -12.47 6.95 21.81
CA TRP A 277 -11.92 5.66 21.40
C TRP A 277 -11.34 5.78 19.99
N PHE A 278 -10.04 5.49 19.81
CA PHE A 278 -9.30 5.78 18.59
C PHE A 278 -9.86 5.12 17.31
N PRO A 279 -10.46 3.90 17.33
CA PRO A 279 -11.08 3.31 16.14
C PRO A 279 -12.26 4.10 15.57
N ASN A 280 -12.91 4.96 16.38
CA ASN A 280 -14.03 5.78 15.91
C ASN A 280 -13.62 6.73 14.75
N ALA A 281 -12.33 7.07 14.65
CA ALA A 281 -11.80 7.84 13.52
C ALA A 281 -11.89 7.08 12.17
N THR A 282 -12.05 5.78 12.18
CA THR A 282 -12.11 4.90 11.01
C THR A 282 -13.49 4.28 10.79
N ARG A 283 -14.38 4.40 11.78
CA ARG A 283 -15.78 3.93 11.80
C ARG A 283 -16.67 5.11 12.18
N TYR A 284 -16.84 6.08 11.27
CA TYR A 284 -17.60 7.30 11.53
C TYR A 284 -18.89 7.36 10.72
N ILE A 285 -18.81 7.17 9.41
CA ILE A 285 -19.96 7.19 8.51
C ILE A 285 -20.81 5.95 8.77
N GLY A 286 -22.09 6.18 9.13
CA GLY A 286 -23.02 5.12 9.47
C GLY A 286 -22.94 4.59 10.90
N TYR A 287 -21.96 5.08 11.70
CA TYR A 287 -21.84 4.72 13.13
C TYR A 287 -22.17 5.87 14.07
N ASN A 288 -21.95 7.11 13.64
CA ASN A 288 -22.27 8.28 14.44
C ASN A 288 -22.79 9.45 13.56
N PRO A 289 -24.09 9.63 13.41
CA PRO A 289 -25.20 8.80 13.96
C PRO A 289 -25.26 7.42 13.31
N GLU A 290 -25.89 6.47 14.01
CA GLU A 290 -26.08 5.12 13.49
C GLU A 290 -27.09 5.10 12.35
N THR A 291 -26.70 4.52 11.22
CA THR A 291 -27.52 4.36 10.00
C THR A 291 -27.28 3.00 9.37
N LYS A 292 -28.12 2.65 8.36
CA LYS A 292 -27.96 1.43 7.55
C LYS A 292 -26.91 1.53 6.44
N ASP A 293 -26.00 2.48 6.51
CA ASP A 293 -24.91 2.67 5.54
C ASP A 293 -23.59 2.82 6.29
N LYS A 294 -23.12 1.72 6.86
CA LYS A 294 -21.88 1.65 7.63
C LYS A 294 -20.69 1.52 6.67
N THR A 295 -19.71 2.40 6.81
CA THR A 295 -18.50 2.40 5.96
C THR A 295 -17.23 2.34 6.80
N ILE A 296 -16.13 2.01 6.13
CA ILE A 296 -14.79 1.94 6.70
C ILE A 296 -13.90 2.95 5.96
N HIS A 297 -13.11 3.74 6.68
CA HIS A 297 -12.21 4.74 6.11
C HIS A 297 -10.90 4.81 6.91
N GLU A 298 -10.17 3.71 6.87
CA GLU A 298 -8.89 3.56 7.55
C GLU A 298 -7.76 4.36 6.87
N PHE A 299 -6.67 4.53 7.60
CA PHE A 299 -5.46 5.24 7.16
C PHE A 299 -4.21 4.58 7.76
N PRO A 300 -3.00 4.82 7.21
CA PRO A 300 -1.80 4.05 7.55
C PRO A 300 -1.48 3.97 9.05
N LEU A 301 -1.56 5.08 9.77
CA LEU A 301 -1.28 5.08 11.22
C LEU A 301 -2.20 4.13 11.99
N TYR A 302 -3.49 4.08 11.64
CA TYR A 302 -4.44 3.16 12.28
C TYR A 302 -4.00 1.70 12.08
N SER A 303 -3.63 1.33 10.85
CA SER A 303 -3.17 -0.03 10.54
C SER A 303 -1.88 -0.41 11.29
N PHE A 304 -0.94 0.53 11.41
CA PHE A 304 0.31 0.29 12.15
C PHE A 304 0.07 0.11 13.65
N VAL A 305 -0.83 0.90 14.22
CA VAL A 305 -1.22 0.77 15.64
C VAL A 305 -1.98 -0.52 15.87
N LEU A 306 -2.97 -0.84 15.04
CA LEU A 306 -3.73 -2.08 15.16
C LEU A 306 -2.83 -3.32 15.04
N GLY A 307 -1.77 -3.21 14.26
CA GLY A 307 -0.81 -4.30 14.07
C GLY A 307 -1.30 -5.35 13.06
N ASP A 308 -2.05 -4.94 12.05
CA ASP A 308 -2.65 -5.79 11.03
C ASP A 308 -1.79 -5.80 9.76
N LEU A 309 -1.15 -6.93 9.47
CA LEU A 309 -0.29 -7.11 8.28
C LEU A 309 -1.13 -7.50 7.05
N HIS A 310 -2.21 -6.77 6.84
CA HIS A 310 -3.12 -7.05 5.74
C HIS A 310 -2.55 -6.60 4.37
N ALA A 311 -3.06 -7.17 3.29
CA ALA A 311 -2.59 -6.98 1.92
C ALA A 311 -2.41 -5.50 1.51
N HIS A 312 -3.37 -4.62 1.83
CA HIS A 312 -3.30 -3.19 1.52
C HIS A 312 -2.22 -2.44 2.33
N VAL A 313 -1.88 -2.93 3.54
CA VAL A 313 -0.82 -2.35 4.38
C VAL A 313 0.55 -2.67 3.79
N ILE A 314 0.78 -3.93 3.41
CA ILE A 314 2.04 -4.33 2.75
C ILE A 314 2.27 -3.52 1.47
N ASN A 315 1.20 -3.23 0.74
CA ASN A 315 1.27 -2.47 -0.51
C ASN A 315 1.69 -1.00 -0.34
N ILE A 316 1.67 -0.42 0.87
CA ILE A 316 2.10 0.98 1.09
C ILE A 316 3.49 1.25 0.48
N MET A 317 4.45 0.36 0.69
CA MET A 317 5.81 0.54 0.12
C MET A 317 5.83 0.48 -1.40
N PHE A 318 4.97 -0.31 -2.02
CA PHE A 318 4.92 -0.48 -3.48
C PHE A 318 4.12 0.63 -4.17
N VAL A 319 3.00 1.08 -3.59
CA VAL A 319 2.23 2.21 -4.14
C VAL A 319 3.02 3.52 -4.07
N LEU A 320 3.79 3.73 -2.99
CA LEU A 320 4.70 4.86 -2.85
C LEU A 320 5.89 4.76 -3.84
N THR A 321 6.35 3.55 -4.13
CA THR A 321 7.36 3.34 -5.19
C THR A 321 6.80 3.73 -6.57
N VAL A 322 5.55 3.37 -6.90
CA VAL A 322 4.90 3.82 -8.15
C VAL A 322 4.80 5.34 -8.19
N ALA A 323 4.34 5.99 -7.11
CA ALA A 323 4.28 7.46 -7.04
C ALA A 323 5.66 8.10 -7.29
N ALA A 324 6.73 7.55 -6.69
CA ALA A 324 8.09 8.00 -6.92
C ALA A 324 8.55 7.79 -8.37
N VAL A 325 8.28 6.62 -8.97
CA VAL A 325 8.61 6.32 -10.37
C VAL A 325 7.92 7.31 -11.32
N LEU A 326 6.66 7.65 -11.06
CA LEU A 326 5.92 8.64 -11.84
C LEU A 326 6.51 10.04 -11.70
N TYR A 327 6.94 10.43 -10.50
CA TYR A 327 7.65 11.70 -10.32
C TYR A 327 9.03 11.69 -11.01
N ALA A 328 9.79 10.61 -10.90
CA ALA A 328 11.05 10.42 -11.62
C ALA A 328 10.88 10.47 -13.14
N TYR A 329 9.79 9.92 -13.67
CA TYR A 329 9.42 10.01 -15.08
C TYR A 329 9.29 11.47 -15.55
N LEU A 330 8.64 12.33 -14.75
CA LEU A 330 8.55 13.76 -15.03
C LEU A 330 9.92 14.44 -14.96
N GLN A 331 10.74 14.10 -13.95
CA GLN A 331 12.09 14.66 -13.80
C GLN A 331 13.01 14.29 -14.98
N LEU A 332 12.97 13.04 -15.46
CA LEU A 332 13.77 12.58 -16.60
C LEU A 332 13.39 13.30 -17.90
N ARG A 333 12.16 13.77 -18.01
CA ARG A 333 11.63 14.52 -19.17
C ARG A 333 11.68 16.04 -18.97
N LYS A 334 12.22 16.54 -17.83
CA LYS A 334 12.21 17.97 -17.45
C LYS A 334 12.77 18.89 -18.55
N GLU A 335 13.84 18.53 -19.21
CA GLU A 335 14.46 19.37 -20.27
C GLU A 335 13.55 19.48 -21.50
N ARG A 336 12.91 18.36 -21.90
CA ARG A 336 11.93 18.36 -23.00
C ARG A 336 10.67 19.13 -22.65
N LEU A 337 10.19 19.02 -21.41
CA LEU A 337 9.08 19.80 -20.88
C LEU A 337 9.41 21.30 -20.87
N ALA A 338 10.63 21.68 -20.49
CA ALA A 338 11.08 23.07 -20.50
C ALA A 338 11.20 23.62 -21.92
N ALA A 339 11.75 22.84 -22.88
CA ALA A 339 11.86 23.23 -24.28
C ALA A 339 10.48 23.43 -24.94
N ALA A 340 9.52 22.55 -24.63
CA ALA A 340 8.14 22.69 -25.11
C ALA A 340 7.48 23.98 -24.58
N ARG A 341 7.72 24.35 -23.32
CA ARG A 341 7.26 25.62 -22.73
C ARG A 341 7.87 26.84 -23.43
N MET A 342 9.19 26.84 -23.68
CA MET A 342 9.85 27.94 -24.37
C MET A 342 9.33 28.11 -25.81
N GLY A 343 9.01 27.02 -26.49
CA GLY A 343 8.39 27.08 -27.83
C GLY A 343 7.00 27.76 -27.80
N VAL A 344 6.20 27.54 -26.79
CA VAL A 344 4.93 28.22 -26.59
C VAL A 344 5.12 29.70 -26.30
N PHE A 345 6.08 30.08 -25.45
CA PHE A 345 6.37 31.46 -25.09
C PHE A 345 7.18 32.21 -26.16
N GLY A 346 8.11 31.53 -26.81
CA GLY A 346 8.90 32.11 -27.91
C GLY A 346 7.98 32.60 -29.05
N ASN A 347 6.96 31.84 -29.38
CA ASN A 347 5.94 32.23 -30.34
C ASN A 347 5.11 33.44 -29.87
N ILE A 348 4.80 33.55 -28.57
CA ILE A 348 4.10 34.70 -28.00
C ILE A 348 5.02 35.96 -28.04
N ARG A 349 6.26 35.85 -27.68
CA ARG A 349 7.23 36.96 -27.65
C ARG A 349 7.62 37.42 -29.05
N ASN A 350 7.81 36.50 -30.01
CA ASN A 350 8.09 36.85 -31.41
C ASN A 350 6.90 37.50 -32.09
N ASN A 351 5.66 37.08 -31.76
CA ASN A 351 4.47 37.76 -32.26
C ASN A 351 4.25 39.14 -31.66
N ALA A 352 4.57 39.34 -30.36
CA ALA A 352 4.54 40.66 -29.71
C ALA A 352 5.58 41.62 -30.29
N ASN A 353 6.77 41.14 -30.63
CA ASN A 353 7.84 41.91 -31.28
C ASN A 353 7.48 42.19 -32.76
N ALA A 354 6.88 41.25 -33.46
CA ALA A 354 6.42 41.44 -34.83
C ALA A 354 5.30 42.50 -34.93
N VAL A 355 4.41 42.56 -33.95
CA VAL A 355 3.36 43.59 -33.82
C VAL A 355 3.97 44.97 -33.48
N LYS A 356 5.03 45.05 -32.65
CA LYS A 356 5.74 46.30 -32.41
C LYS A 356 6.52 46.77 -33.65
N ASN A 357 7.22 45.89 -34.34
CA ASN A 357 7.97 46.22 -35.55
C ASN A 357 7.03 46.59 -36.73
N SER A 358 5.87 45.97 -36.82
CA SER A 358 4.87 46.34 -37.88
C SER A 358 4.19 47.70 -37.63
N GLN A 359 4.25 48.24 -36.42
CA GLN A 359 3.85 49.62 -36.10
C GLN A 359 4.98 50.64 -36.35
N GLU A 360 6.25 50.22 -36.33
CA GLU A 360 7.41 51.07 -36.65
C GLU A 360 7.77 51.03 -38.15
N GLU A 361 7.52 49.92 -38.88
CA GLU A 361 7.84 49.79 -40.32
C GLU A 361 6.86 50.50 -41.28
N LYS A 362 5.77 51.04 -40.78
CA LYS A 362 4.92 51.94 -41.61
C LYS A 362 5.57 53.32 -41.90
N LYS A 363 6.83 53.54 -41.49
CA LYS A 363 7.53 54.78 -41.65
C LYS A 363 8.82 54.77 -42.50
N THR A 364 9.26 53.64 -43.05
CA THR A 364 10.44 53.65 -43.95
C THR A 364 10.39 52.47 -44.91
N GLU A 365 9.98 52.78 -46.14
CA GLU A 365 10.26 51.95 -47.33
C GLU A 365 11.72 52.11 -47.77
N GLY A 366 12.41 51.01 -47.94
CA GLY A 366 13.75 50.99 -48.51
C GLY A 366 14.33 49.56 -48.64
N LYS A 367 14.37 49.10 -49.89
CA LYS A 367 14.96 47.87 -50.39
C LYS A 367 16.23 47.45 -49.70
N LYS A 368 16.38 46.17 -49.27
CA LYS A 368 17.57 45.36 -49.59
C LYS A 368 17.41 43.88 -49.36
N THR A 369 17.81 43.12 -50.34
CA THR A 369 18.02 41.67 -50.41
C THR A 369 18.89 41.14 -49.31
N GLY A 370 18.50 40.07 -48.58
CA GLY A 370 19.30 39.47 -47.55
C GLY A 370 19.11 37.95 -47.42
N LYS A 371 20.15 37.23 -47.57
CA LYS A 371 20.39 35.82 -47.51
C LYS A 371 19.55 35.09 -46.46
N LYS A 372 18.86 34.03 -46.88
CA LYS A 372 18.32 32.99 -46.01
C LYS A 372 19.46 32.28 -45.29
N SER A 373 19.63 32.51 -44.00
CA SER A 373 20.41 31.61 -43.13
C SER A 373 19.59 30.37 -42.90
N LYS A 374 20.03 29.24 -43.44
CA LYS A 374 19.55 27.92 -43.04
C LYS A 374 20.02 27.68 -41.60
N SER A 375 19.08 27.74 -40.63
CA SER A 375 19.30 27.12 -39.34
C SER A 375 19.49 25.62 -39.61
N ARG A 376 20.64 25.11 -39.23
CA ARG A 376 20.90 23.66 -39.18
C ARG A 376 20.07 23.12 -38.07
N ASP A 377 18.87 22.64 -38.38
CA ASP A 377 18.17 21.66 -37.56
C ASP A 377 18.98 20.35 -37.65
N ASN A 378 19.80 20.10 -36.66
CA ASN A 378 20.32 18.77 -36.39
C ASN A 378 19.18 17.93 -35.85
N GLU A 379 18.22 17.58 -36.67
CA GLU A 379 17.37 16.42 -36.44
C GLU A 379 18.26 15.17 -36.60
N ALA A 380 18.64 14.60 -35.47
CA ALA A 380 19.05 13.18 -35.45
C ALA A 380 17.89 12.37 -36.04
N SER A 381 18.10 11.79 -37.24
CA SER A 381 17.11 10.98 -37.96
C SER A 381 16.81 9.68 -37.19
N GLY A 382 16.12 9.79 -36.11
CA GLY A 382 15.56 8.63 -35.37
C GLY A 382 14.33 8.10 -36.14
N LYS A 383 14.22 6.79 -36.26
CA LYS A 383 13.05 6.13 -36.85
C LYS A 383 11.77 6.61 -36.17
N SER A 384 10.81 7.18 -36.94
CA SER A 384 9.50 7.58 -36.43
C SER A 384 8.46 6.50 -36.65
N PHE A 385 7.63 6.24 -35.66
CA PHE A 385 6.46 5.36 -35.73
C PHE A 385 5.22 6.11 -35.26
N TRP A 386 4.16 6.16 -36.06
CA TRP A 386 2.96 6.95 -35.77
C TRP A 386 3.22 8.44 -35.47
N GLY A 387 4.32 8.99 -36.01
CA GLY A 387 4.72 10.38 -35.76
C GLY A 387 5.44 10.58 -34.41
N ILE A 388 5.84 9.49 -33.73
CA ILE A 388 6.58 9.51 -32.47
C ILE A 388 8.07 9.36 -32.77
N PRO A 389 8.91 10.40 -32.59
CA PRO A 389 10.35 10.30 -32.76
C PRO A 389 10.95 9.36 -31.73
N ASN A 390 11.95 8.56 -32.14
CA ASN A 390 12.63 7.60 -31.25
C ASN A 390 11.64 6.73 -30.45
N TRP A 391 10.59 6.25 -31.12
CA TRP A 391 9.43 5.60 -30.50
C TRP A 391 9.77 4.45 -29.56
N ILE A 392 10.83 3.66 -29.83
CA ILE A 392 11.21 2.54 -28.97
C ILE A 392 11.57 3.03 -27.58
N SER A 393 12.44 4.05 -27.46
CA SER A 393 12.86 4.60 -26.18
C SER A 393 11.75 5.40 -25.47
N GLU A 394 10.78 5.94 -26.24
CA GLU A 394 9.62 6.63 -25.66
C GLU A 394 8.60 5.65 -25.10
N VAL A 395 8.19 4.66 -25.90
CA VAL A 395 7.16 3.68 -25.54
C VAL A 395 7.66 2.72 -24.45
N PHE A 396 8.89 2.19 -24.59
CA PHE A 396 9.50 1.28 -23.63
C PHE A 396 10.40 2.02 -22.62
N ASN A 397 9.92 3.15 -22.11
CA ASN A 397 10.63 3.90 -21.08
C ASN A 397 10.73 3.06 -19.79
N PRO A 398 11.91 2.96 -19.13
CA PRO A 398 12.09 2.18 -17.91
C PRO A 398 11.10 2.52 -16.80
N CYS A 399 10.70 3.79 -16.67
CA CYS A 399 9.68 4.19 -15.69
C CYS A 399 8.30 3.60 -16.03
N VAL A 400 7.92 3.52 -17.32
CA VAL A 400 6.65 2.95 -17.76
C VAL A 400 6.62 1.44 -17.50
N ILE A 401 7.73 0.75 -17.80
CA ILE A 401 7.86 -0.69 -17.53
C ILE A 401 7.81 -0.98 -16.02
N MET A 402 8.54 -0.20 -15.22
CA MET A 402 8.55 -0.34 -13.76
C MET A 402 7.16 -0.06 -13.15
N THR A 403 6.45 0.95 -13.68
CA THR A 403 5.05 1.20 -13.31
C THR A 403 4.18 0.00 -13.63
N GLY A 404 4.32 -0.59 -14.84
CA GLY A 404 3.61 -1.81 -15.24
C GLY A 404 3.92 -3.01 -14.34
N PHE A 405 5.18 -3.17 -13.92
CA PHE A 405 5.60 -4.22 -13.01
C PHE A 405 4.87 -4.13 -11.66
N PHE A 406 4.91 -2.97 -11.01
CA PHE A 406 4.25 -2.81 -9.70
C PHE A 406 2.73 -2.85 -9.80
N ILE A 407 2.13 -2.28 -10.86
CA ILE A 407 0.68 -2.41 -11.10
C ILE A 407 0.29 -3.89 -11.29
N GLY A 408 1.14 -4.70 -11.94
CA GLY A 408 0.95 -6.14 -12.03
C GLY A 408 1.06 -6.84 -10.67
N LEU A 409 2.00 -6.40 -9.83
CA LEU A 409 2.15 -6.92 -8.48
C LEU A 409 0.90 -6.59 -7.64
N PHE A 410 0.30 -5.41 -7.79
CA PHE A 410 -0.96 -5.05 -7.08
C PHE A 410 -2.11 -6.00 -7.40
N HIS A 411 -2.18 -6.53 -8.60
CA HIS A 411 -3.20 -7.51 -8.97
C HIS A 411 -3.15 -8.78 -8.10
N THR A 412 -1.99 -9.10 -7.55
CA THR A 412 -1.72 -10.30 -6.76
C THR A 412 -1.62 -10.03 -5.25
N THR A 413 -1.37 -8.76 -4.87
CA THR A 413 -1.17 -8.32 -3.48
C THR A 413 -2.38 -7.60 -2.91
N ASN A 414 -2.95 -6.63 -3.63
CA ASN A 414 -4.19 -5.91 -3.28
C ASN A 414 -4.85 -5.41 -4.57
N TYR A 415 -5.81 -6.16 -5.07
CA TYR A 415 -6.44 -5.91 -6.37
C TYR A 415 -6.93 -4.47 -6.58
N TRP A 416 -7.45 -3.83 -5.52
CA TRP A 416 -7.96 -2.46 -5.61
C TRP A 416 -6.90 -1.43 -6.00
N ASP A 417 -5.64 -1.66 -5.65
CA ASP A 417 -4.55 -0.76 -6.03
C ASP A 417 -4.22 -0.83 -7.53
N PHE A 418 -4.55 -1.95 -8.18
CA PHE A 418 -4.38 -2.09 -9.64
C PHE A 418 -5.16 -1.02 -10.43
N PRO A 419 -6.51 -0.92 -10.36
CA PRO A 419 -7.25 0.11 -11.08
C PRO A 419 -6.92 1.53 -10.59
N ILE A 420 -6.71 1.73 -9.28
CA ILE A 420 -6.40 3.04 -8.70
C ILE A 420 -5.11 3.61 -9.32
N TYR A 421 -4.02 2.85 -9.23
CA TYR A 421 -2.73 3.34 -9.72
C TYR A 421 -2.57 3.25 -11.23
N PHE A 422 -3.37 2.45 -11.93
CA PHE A 422 -3.48 2.52 -13.38
C PHE A 422 -4.06 3.88 -13.83
N VAL A 423 -5.09 4.39 -13.15
CA VAL A 423 -5.66 5.72 -13.40
C VAL A 423 -4.70 6.83 -13.00
N VAL A 424 -4.08 6.75 -11.82
CA VAL A 424 -3.08 7.76 -11.35
C VAL A 424 -1.89 7.84 -12.33
N ALA A 425 -1.35 6.70 -12.72
CA ALA A 425 -0.26 6.63 -13.70
C ALA A 425 -0.70 7.17 -15.07
N GLY A 426 -1.89 6.78 -15.53
CA GLY A 426 -2.48 7.28 -16.76
C GLY A 426 -2.60 8.80 -16.78
N ALA A 427 -3.06 9.42 -15.68
CA ALA A 427 -3.18 10.87 -15.55
C ALA A 427 -1.80 11.58 -15.62
N VAL A 428 -0.82 11.12 -14.86
CA VAL A 428 0.55 11.71 -14.84
C VAL A 428 1.21 11.57 -16.22
N ILE A 429 1.13 10.39 -16.85
CA ILE A 429 1.71 10.11 -18.16
C ILE A 429 1.00 10.95 -19.25
N LEU A 430 -0.34 11.03 -19.22
CA LEU A 430 -1.12 11.83 -20.16
C LEU A 430 -0.71 13.30 -20.11
N PHE A 431 -0.67 13.90 -18.93
CA PHE A 431 -0.29 15.32 -18.78
C PHE A 431 1.17 15.57 -19.17
N SER A 432 2.09 14.64 -18.89
CA SER A 432 3.47 14.72 -19.37
C SER A 432 3.54 14.70 -20.91
N ASN A 433 2.84 13.76 -21.56
CA ASN A 433 2.80 13.66 -23.01
C ASN A 433 2.10 14.88 -23.64
N ALA A 434 1.00 15.31 -23.03
CA ALA A 434 0.25 16.49 -23.49
C ALA A 434 1.10 17.77 -23.47
N THR A 435 1.93 17.94 -22.44
CA THR A 435 2.85 19.09 -22.36
C THR A 435 3.90 19.05 -23.48
N ILE A 436 4.48 17.87 -23.78
CA ILE A 436 5.54 17.76 -24.79
C ILE A 436 4.99 17.85 -26.21
N TYR A 437 3.84 17.21 -26.47
CA TYR A 437 3.26 17.06 -27.80
C TYR A 437 2.02 17.95 -28.03
N ASN A 438 1.80 18.98 -27.19
CA ASN A 438 0.74 20.01 -27.34
C ASN A 438 -0.68 19.44 -27.53
N PHE A 439 -1.04 18.39 -26.78
CA PHE A 439 -2.35 17.73 -26.94
C PHE A 439 -2.70 17.30 -28.38
N SER A 440 -1.67 17.03 -29.17
CA SER A 440 -1.84 16.52 -30.54
C SER A 440 -2.29 15.06 -30.55
N LEU A 441 -2.60 14.55 -31.74
CA LEU A 441 -2.90 13.12 -31.93
C LEU A 441 -1.74 12.22 -31.46
N VAL A 442 -0.49 12.73 -31.48
CA VAL A 442 0.69 12.04 -30.95
C VAL A 442 0.56 11.81 -29.44
N THR A 443 0.03 12.80 -28.70
CA THR A 443 -0.25 12.65 -27.25
C THR A 443 -1.18 11.47 -26.98
N VAL A 444 -2.29 11.37 -27.73
CA VAL A 444 -3.27 10.28 -27.57
C VAL A 444 -2.64 8.93 -27.91
N LYS A 445 -1.96 8.84 -29.06
CA LYS A 445 -1.31 7.59 -29.50
C LYS A 445 -0.24 7.12 -28.52
N LEU A 446 0.64 8.04 -28.06
CA LEU A 446 1.72 7.69 -27.14
C LEU A 446 1.18 7.30 -25.76
N THR A 447 0.18 8.02 -25.24
CA THR A 447 -0.45 7.66 -23.95
C THR A 447 -1.14 6.32 -24.04
N PHE A 448 -1.83 6.02 -25.15
CA PHE A 448 -2.43 4.70 -25.39
C PHE A 448 -1.36 3.60 -25.43
N LEU A 449 -0.24 3.82 -26.14
CA LEU A 449 0.86 2.84 -26.18
C LEU A 449 1.48 2.62 -24.80
N HIS A 450 1.66 3.68 -24.00
CA HIS A 450 2.11 3.54 -22.62
C HIS A 450 1.12 2.72 -21.76
N ALA A 451 -0.19 3.00 -21.90
CA ALA A 451 -1.22 2.22 -21.21
C ALA A 451 -1.18 0.74 -21.60
N VAL A 452 -0.98 0.43 -22.89
CA VAL A 452 -0.80 -0.94 -23.38
C VAL A 452 0.45 -1.59 -22.79
N VAL A 453 1.60 -0.90 -22.76
CA VAL A 453 2.84 -1.42 -22.15
C VAL A 453 2.65 -1.70 -20.68
N VAL A 454 2.04 -0.77 -19.93
CA VAL A 454 1.71 -0.96 -18.51
C VAL A 454 0.81 -2.18 -18.32
N LEU A 455 -0.27 -2.29 -19.10
CA LEU A 455 -1.24 -3.39 -18.98
C LEU A 455 -0.62 -4.75 -19.34
N VAL A 456 0.14 -4.83 -20.44
CA VAL A 456 0.81 -6.06 -20.86
C VAL A 456 1.83 -6.50 -19.81
N THR A 457 2.68 -5.57 -19.36
CA THR A 457 3.65 -5.86 -18.28
C THR A 457 2.94 -6.34 -17.02
N ALA A 458 1.86 -5.66 -16.62
CA ALA A 458 1.09 -6.03 -15.45
C ALA A 458 0.49 -7.45 -15.56
N LYS A 459 -0.09 -7.80 -16.70
CA LYS A 459 -0.64 -9.14 -16.92
C LYS A 459 0.42 -10.23 -16.94
N LEU A 460 1.61 -9.96 -17.51
CA LEU A 460 2.73 -10.91 -17.48
C LEU A 460 3.24 -11.13 -16.05
N VAL A 461 3.35 -10.07 -15.26
CA VAL A 461 3.79 -10.15 -13.86
C VAL A 461 2.81 -10.96 -13.01
N SER A 462 1.50 -10.79 -13.22
CA SER A 462 0.46 -11.46 -12.44
C SER A 462 -0.01 -12.80 -13.04
N LEU A 463 0.56 -13.27 -14.14
CA LEU A 463 0.05 -14.40 -14.90
C LEU A 463 -0.18 -15.68 -14.07
N PRO A 464 0.75 -16.16 -13.21
CA PRO A 464 0.50 -17.38 -12.42
C PRO A 464 -0.71 -17.22 -11.48
N PHE A 465 -0.87 -16.04 -10.88
CA PHE A 465 -2.01 -15.76 -10.02
C PHE A 465 -3.33 -15.76 -10.79
N LEU A 466 -3.37 -15.14 -11.98
CA LEU A 466 -4.57 -15.07 -12.82
C LEU A 466 -5.09 -16.44 -13.28
N ILE A 467 -4.20 -17.43 -13.38
CA ILE A 467 -4.57 -18.79 -13.79
C ILE A 467 -5.24 -19.55 -12.64
N SER A 468 -4.85 -19.28 -11.38
CA SER A 468 -5.30 -20.03 -10.20
C SER A 468 -6.41 -19.34 -9.41
N PHE A 469 -6.60 -18.03 -9.58
CA PHE A 469 -7.53 -17.22 -8.78
C PHE A 469 -8.94 -17.19 -9.37
N ASN A 470 -9.94 -17.57 -8.57
CA ASN A 470 -11.35 -17.41 -8.88
C ASN A 470 -11.87 -16.07 -8.36
N GLN A 471 -12.53 -15.29 -9.22
CA GLN A 471 -12.97 -13.95 -8.91
C GLN A 471 -14.15 -13.97 -7.91
N ILE A 472 -14.05 -13.18 -6.83
CA ILE A 472 -14.98 -13.23 -5.70
C ILE A 472 -16.26 -12.41 -5.96
N SER A 473 -16.16 -11.20 -6.53
CA SER A 473 -17.32 -10.34 -6.86
C SER A 473 -17.01 -9.37 -7.98
N THR A 474 -18.04 -9.08 -8.82
CA THR A 474 -17.94 -8.17 -9.99
C THR A 474 -19.10 -7.18 -10.09
N ALA A 475 -20.07 -7.24 -9.20
CA ALA A 475 -21.30 -6.44 -9.31
C ALA A 475 -21.02 -4.97 -8.96
N VAL A 476 -21.00 -4.10 -9.97
CA VAL A 476 -20.95 -2.64 -9.78
C VAL A 476 -22.35 -2.09 -9.63
N ARG A 477 -22.58 -1.27 -8.59
CA ARG A 477 -23.87 -0.63 -8.28
C ARG A 477 -23.74 0.87 -8.19
N LEU A 478 -24.84 1.58 -8.46
CA LEU A 478 -24.93 3.01 -8.19
C LEU A 478 -25.17 3.22 -6.68
N CYS A 479 -24.50 4.23 -6.12
CA CYS A 479 -24.68 4.61 -4.73
C CYS A 479 -26.03 5.36 -4.58
N VAL A 480 -26.86 4.87 -3.66
CA VAL A 480 -28.17 5.47 -3.31
C VAL A 480 -28.08 6.27 -2.01
N ASN A 481 -27.29 5.76 -1.06
CA ASN A 481 -27.09 6.40 0.24
C ASN A 481 -25.79 7.23 0.18
N HIS A 482 -25.91 8.54 0.39
CA HIS A 482 -24.76 9.44 0.33
C HIS A 482 -24.30 9.83 1.74
N THR A 483 -22.99 9.99 1.88
CA THR A 483 -22.40 10.47 3.14
C THR A 483 -22.86 11.90 3.41
N PRO A 484 -23.34 12.24 4.62
CA PRO A 484 -23.64 13.62 5.01
C PRO A 484 -22.43 14.55 4.82
N LEU A 485 -22.66 15.73 4.25
CA LEU A 485 -21.57 16.67 3.90
C LEU A 485 -20.69 17.05 5.10
N TYR A 486 -21.26 17.13 6.31
CA TYR A 486 -20.45 17.43 7.50
C TYR A 486 -19.48 16.32 7.87
N GLN A 487 -19.86 15.05 7.63
CA GLN A 487 -18.96 13.91 7.86
C GLN A 487 -17.84 13.90 6.81
N LEU A 488 -18.15 14.13 5.52
CA LEU A 488 -17.14 14.32 4.48
C LEU A 488 -16.20 15.48 4.80
N ALA A 489 -16.74 16.60 5.31
CA ALA A 489 -15.95 17.76 5.70
C ALA A 489 -15.00 17.43 6.86
N ILE A 490 -15.47 16.77 7.91
CA ILE A 490 -14.62 16.37 9.05
C ILE A 490 -13.50 15.43 8.58
N LEU A 491 -13.76 14.51 7.67
CA LEU A 491 -12.75 13.55 7.22
C LEU A 491 -11.78 14.16 6.21
N TRP A 492 -12.26 14.94 5.23
CA TRP A 492 -11.51 15.24 4.01
C TRP A 492 -11.33 16.73 3.68
N LEU A 493 -12.02 17.65 4.39
CA LEU A 493 -11.97 19.09 4.04
C LEU A 493 -10.56 19.67 4.12
N LEU A 494 -9.78 19.28 5.13
CA LEU A 494 -8.41 19.77 5.34
C LEU A 494 -7.51 19.55 4.10
N PRO A 495 -7.31 18.33 3.62
CA PRO A 495 -6.47 18.09 2.44
C PRO A 495 -7.12 18.61 1.14
N VAL A 496 -8.44 18.53 0.99
CA VAL A 496 -9.16 19.04 -0.19
C VAL A 496 -8.95 20.56 -0.33
N LEU A 497 -9.09 21.33 0.75
CA LEU A 497 -8.83 22.78 0.71
C LEU A 497 -7.39 23.09 0.31
N CYS A 498 -6.41 22.34 0.82
CA CYS A 498 -5.01 22.52 0.45
C CYS A 498 -4.80 22.32 -1.07
N VAL A 499 -5.34 21.25 -1.64
CA VAL A 499 -5.23 20.95 -3.08
C VAL A 499 -5.96 22.01 -3.93
N VAL A 500 -7.18 22.38 -3.57
CA VAL A 500 -7.97 23.37 -4.31
C VAL A 500 -7.31 24.76 -4.27
N VAL A 501 -6.83 25.20 -3.11
CA VAL A 501 -6.16 26.50 -2.98
C VAL A 501 -4.82 26.50 -3.71
N LEU A 502 -4.08 25.38 -3.73
CA LEU A 502 -2.88 25.21 -4.53
C LEU A 502 -3.20 25.37 -6.02
N LEU A 503 -4.21 24.66 -6.53
CA LEU A 503 -4.65 24.74 -7.92
C LEU A 503 -5.06 26.18 -8.31
N VAL A 504 -5.89 26.83 -7.50
CA VAL A 504 -6.32 28.23 -7.71
C VAL A 504 -5.11 29.17 -7.69
N ASN A 505 -4.13 28.92 -6.78
CA ASN A 505 -2.91 29.71 -6.75
C ASN A 505 -2.10 29.60 -8.03
N VAL A 506 -1.89 28.38 -8.55
CA VAL A 506 -1.15 28.12 -9.79
C VAL A 506 -1.90 28.72 -11.01
N ILE A 507 -3.24 28.62 -11.05
CA ILE A 507 -4.05 29.28 -12.10
C ILE A 507 -3.82 30.80 -12.06
N LYS A 508 -3.88 31.43 -10.90
CA LYS A 508 -3.69 32.89 -10.76
C LYS A 508 -2.26 33.31 -11.11
N GLU A 509 -1.25 32.54 -10.73
CA GLU A 509 0.16 32.80 -11.11
C GLU A 509 0.32 32.80 -12.64
N GLN A 510 -0.28 31.84 -13.32
CA GLN A 510 -0.21 31.73 -14.77
C GLN A 510 -1.06 32.80 -15.49
N ALA A 511 -2.18 33.20 -14.94
CA ALA A 511 -2.99 34.28 -15.46
C ALA A 511 -2.22 35.61 -15.46
N VAL A 512 -1.48 35.91 -14.37
CA VAL A 512 -0.58 37.09 -14.27
C VAL A 512 0.55 37.03 -15.32
N LEU A 513 1.01 35.84 -15.68
CA LEU A 513 2.01 35.62 -16.73
C LEU A 513 1.43 35.71 -18.14
N GLY A 514 0.15 36.01 -18.31
CA GLY A 514 -0.51 36.17 -19.61
C GLY A 514 -0.78 34.86 -20.38
N VAL A 515 -0.71 33.71 -19.69
CA VAL A 515 -0.92 32.38 -20.31
C VAL A 515 -2.33 32.25 -20.92
N PHE A 516 -3.30 32.95 -20.35
CA PHE A 516 -4.70 32.96 -20.82
C PHE A 516 -5.05 34.13 -21.72
N ALA A 517 -4.12 35.07 -22.02
CA ALA A 517 -4.39 36.21 -22.87
C ALA A 517 -4.78 35.77 -24.30
N HIS A 518 -5.87 36.25 -24.78
CA HIS A 518 -6.40 35.98 -26.13
C HIS A 518 -5.53 36.74 -27.14
N ASP A 519 -4.90 36.00 -28.05
CA ASP A 519 -4.28 36.66 -29.25
C ASP A 519 -5.40 37.10 -30.19
N ALA A 520 -5.90 38.33 -30.00
CA ALA A 520 -6.86 38.94 -30.89
C ALA A 520 -6.34 39.13 -32.34
N SER A 521 -5.03 38.94 -32.58
CA SER A 521 -4.37 39.08 -33.91
C SER A 521 -4.44 37.83 -34.78
N ARG A 522 -5.03 36.72 -34.31
CA ARG A 522 -5.07 35.44 -35.07
C ARG A 522 -6.42 35.10 -35.75
N GLU A 523 -7.41 35.98 -35.77
CA GLU A 523 -8.67 35.72 -36.47
C GLU A 523 -8.56 35.72 -37.98
N THR A 524 -7.43 36.13 -38.57
CA THR A 524 -7.27 36.28 -40.02
C THR A 524 -6.68 35.07 -40.75
N ASP A 525 -6.22 34.01 -40.02
CA ASP A 525 -5.61 32.84 -40.69
C ASP A 525 -6.48 31.58 -40.57
N LYS A 526 -7.45 31.44 -41.49
CA LYS A 526 -8.44 30.35 -41.51
C LYS A 526 -7.89 28.95 -41.86
N LYS A 527 -6.55 28.74 -41.91
CA LYS A 527 -5.94 27.49 -42.43
C LYS A 527 -5.09 26.67 -41.49
N LYS A 528 -5.10 26.88 -40.17
CA LYS A 528 -4.36 25.94 -39.25
C LYS A 528 -5.28 25.43 -38.13
N PRO A 529 -5.59 24.12 -38.12
CA PRO A 529 -6.28 23.50 -36.98
C PRO A 529 -5.34 23.42 -35.79
N GLY A 530 -5.66 24.11 -34.72
CA GLY A 530 -4.86 24.09 -33.49
C GLY A 530 -5.14 25.30 -32.61
N LYS A 531 -6.40 25.59 -32.32
CA LYS A 531 -6.75 26.44 -31.17
C LYS A 531 -6.27 25.69 -29.91
N ASN A 532 -5.08 26.05 -29.39
CA ASN A 532 -4.64 25.59 -28.09
C ASN A 532 -5.64 26.08 -27.07
N ILE A 533 -6.50 25.17 -26.58
CA ILE A 533 -7.47 25.42 -25.54
C ILE A 533 -6.71 25.97 -24.33
N ALA A 534 -7.28 26.97 -23.64
CA ALA A 534 -6.66 27.61 -22.48
C ALA A 534 -6.15 26.59 -21.41
N LEU A 535 -6.88 25.50 -21.24
CA LEU A 535 -6.50 24.36 -20.38
C LEU A 535 -5.15 23.74 -20.81
N PHE A 536 -4.90 23.59 -22.11
CA PHE A 536 -3.65 22.97 -22.58
C PHE A 536 -2.45 23.88 -22.34
N ARG A 537 -2.61 25.18 -22.51
CA ARG A 537 -1.58 26.18 -22.17
C ARG A 537 -1.28 26.19 -20.67
N PHE A 538 -2.33 26.08 -19.86
CA PHE A 538 -2.22 25.97 -18.41
C PHE A 538 -1.38 24.76 -17.98
N ILE A 539 -1.71 23.56 -18.44
CA ILE A 539 -1.00 22.32 -18.10
C ILE A 539 0.44 22.35 -18.60
N ALA A 540 0.65 22.79 -19.85
CA ALA A 540 1.99 22.87 -20.43
C ALA A 540 2.93 23.83 -19.68
N ASN A 541 2.37 24.80 -18.98
CA ASN A 541 3.14 25.83 -18.28
C ASN A 541 3.41 25.52 -16.79
N MET A 542 2.82 24.44 -16.23
CA MET A 542 3.13 24.02 -14.86
C MET A 542 4.59 23.55 -14.74
N ASN A 543 5.22 23.86 -13.62
CA ASN A 543 6.45 23.15 -13.27
C ASN A 543 6.12 21.67 -12.91
N ILE A 544 7.13 20.79 -12.96
CA ILE A 544 6.92 19.36 -12.78
C ILE A 544 6.38 18.99 -11.38
N SER A 545 6.77 19.75 -10.36
CA SER A 545 6.32 19.53 -8.97
C SER A 545 4.84 19.91 -8.81
N ASP A 546 4.43 21.07 -9.34
CA ASP A 546 3.02 21.48 -9.35
C ASP A 546 2.18 20.50 -10.16
N LEU A 547 2.64 20.13 -11.37
CA LEU A 547 1.95 19.18 -12.23
C LEU A 547 1.70 17.86 -11.49
N PHE A 548 2.74 17.31 -10.85
CA PHE A 548 2.64 16.04 -10.13
C PHE A 548 1.71 16.16 -8.91
N MET A 549 1.97 17.12 -8.02
CA MET A 549 1.23 17.24 -6.76
C MET A 549 -0.24 17.61 -6.95
N ILE A 550 -0.56 18.46 -7.95
CA ILE A 550 -1.94 18.75 -8.30
C ILE A 550 -2.60 17.51 -8.91
N THR A 551 -1.91 16.77 -9.80
CA THR A 551 -2.48 15.56 -10.41
C THR A 551 -2.83 14.50 -9.36
N ILE A 552 -1.90 14.16 -8.46
CA ILE A 552 -2.18 13.18 -7.40
C ILE A 552 -3.23 13.68 -6.41
N GLY A 553 -3.24 14.99 -6.10
CA GLY A 553 -4.26 15.59 -5.23
C GLY A 553 -5.67 15.54 -5.84
N LEU A 554 -5.80 15.80 -7.15
CA LEU A 554 -7.08 15.67 -7.86
C LEU A 554 -7.52 14.20 -7.98
N CYS A 555 -6.58 13.27 -8.19
CA CYS A 555 -6.87 11.83 -8.12
C CYS A 555 -7.39 11.45 -6.73
N ALA A 556 -6.76 11.96 -5.66
CA ALA A 556 -7.21 11.72 -4.29
C ALA A 556 -8.64 12.25 -4.04
N ILE A 557 -8.98 13.44 -4.54
CA ILE A 557 -10.36 13.96 -4.49
C ILE A 557 -11.31 13.01 -5.23
N GLY A 558 -10.93 12.55 -6.44
CA GLY A 558 -11.72 11.60 -7.21
C GLY A 558 -11.96 10.27 -6.47
N LEU A 559 -10.95 9.76 -5.77
CA LEU A 559 -11.04 8.53 -4.97
C LEU A 559 -11.99 8.68 -3.76
N VAL A 560 -12.10 9.86 -3.15
CA VAL A 560 -13.08 10.13 -2.09
C VAL A 560 -14.49 10.23 -2.66
N LEU A 561 -14.65 10.83 -3.84
CA LEU A 561 -15.98 11.04 -4.44
C LEU A 561 -16.53 9.81 -5.16
N LEU A 562 -15.68 8.92 -5.66
CA LEU A 562 -16.11 7.76 -6.43
C LEU A 562 -17.04 6.82 -5.66
N PRO A 563 -16.81 6.49 -4.36
CA PRO A 563 -17.73 5.66 -3.57
C PRO A 563 -19.09 6.31 -3.29
N GLU A 564 -19.20 7.63 -3.49
CA GLU A 564 -20.48 8.35 -3.41
C GLU A 564 -21.30 8.25 -4.71
N ILE A 565 -20.71 7.70 -5.79
CA ILE A 565 -21.37 7.55 -7.10
C ILE A 565 -21.59 6.08 -7.41
N ILE A 566 -20.54 5.25 -7.28
CA ILE A 566 -20.57 3.81 -7.58
C ILE A 566 -19.79 3.02 -6.51
N TYR A 567 -20.18 1.77 -6.33
CA TYR A 567 -19.45 0.83 -5.48
C TYR A 567 -19.51 -0.59 -6.06
N VAL A 568 -18.56 -1.42 -5.69
CA VAL A 568 -18.59 -2.86 -5.92
C VAL A 568 -19.33 -3.48 -4.75
N GLU A 569 -20.42 -4.20 -5.02
CA GLU A 569 -21.24 -4.81 -3.98
C GLU A 569 -20.45 -5.92 -3.28
N ASP A 570 -20.36 -5.82 -1.96
CA ASP A 570 -19.76 -6.84 -1.12
C ASP A 570 -20.77 -7.95 -0.83
N ILE A 571 -20.28 -9.15 -0.52
CA ILE A 571 -21.16 -10.24 -0.03
C ILE A 571 -21.75 -9.91 1.34
N TYR A 572 -21.11 -9.06 2.13
CA TYR A 572 -21.68 -8.49 3.36
C TYR A 572 -22.88 -7.59 3.01
N SER A 573 -23.98 -8.22 2.59
CA SER A 573 -25.25 -7.53 2.34
C SER A 573 -25.74 -6.79 3.60
N GLY A 574 -26.75 -5.93 3.47
CA GLY A 574 -27.26 -5.16 4.59
C GLY A 574 -26.58 -3.81 4.75
N ASP A 575 -26.08 -3.52 5.93
CA ASP A 575 -25.58 -2.18 6.28
C ASP A 575 -24.20 -1.84 5.70
N TYR A 576 -23.44 -2.81 5.18
CA TYR A 576 -22.03 -2.66 4.75
C TYR A 576 -21.81 -2.65 3.23
N LYS A 577 -22.86 -2.44 2.42
CA LYS A 577 -22.83 -2.61 0.95
C LYS A 577 -21.67 -1.96 0.23
N ARG A 578 -21.23 -0.76 0.64
CA ARG A 578 -20.12 -0.01 0.05
C ARG A 578 -18.89 0.12 0.93
N ALA A 579 -18.87 -0.57 2.08
CA ALA A 579 -17.82 -0.42 3.08
C ALA A 579 -16.43 -0.71 2.52
N ASN A 580 -16.28 -1.81 1.77
CA ASN A 580 -15.00 -2.22 1.20
C ASN A 580 -14.54 -1.27 0.08
N THR A 581 -15.46 -0.81 -0.80
CA THR A 581 -15.13 0.19 -1.83
C THR A 581 -14.67 1.51 -1.19
N MET A 582 -15.41 2.01 -0.20
CA MET A 582 -15.03 3.21 0.54
C MET A 582 -13.64 3.05 1.19
N PHE A 583 -13.43 1.94 1.89
CA PHE A 583 -12.17 1.63 2.56
C PHE A 583 -10.98 1.65 1.60
N LYS A 584 -11.02 0.85 0.55
CA LYS A 584 -9.87 0.68 -0.35
C LYS A 584 -9.51 1.96 -1.11
N LEU A 585 -10.52 2.73 -1.55
CA LEU A 585 -10.30 3.98 -2.28
C LEU A 585 -9.83 5.12 -1.36
N THR A 586 -10.45 5.28 -0.20
CA THR A 586 -10.10 6.36 0.73
C THR A 586 -8.75 6.13 1.42
N TYR A 587 -8.31 4.88 1.58
CA TYR A 587 -6.98 4.57 2.09
C TYR A 587 -5.88 5.11 1.17
N GLN A 588 -6.00 4.89 -0.13
CA GLN A 588 -5.07 5.42 -1.13
C GLN A 588 -5.19 6.95 -1.28
N SER A 589 -6.42 7.47 -1.17
CA SER A 589 -6.63 8.92 -1.14
C SER A 589 -5.87 9.59 0.01
N TYR A 590 -5.87 9.00 1.21
CA TYR A 590 -5.16 9.52 2.37
C TYR A 590 -3.65 9.64 2.12
N ILE A 591 -3.04 8.62 1.52
CA ILE A 591 -1.61 8.62 1.17
C ILE A 591 -1.27 9.72 0.17
N LEU A 592 -2.05 9.84 -0.91
CA LEU A 592 -1.85 10.84 -1.94
C LEU A 592 -2.08 12.27 -1.41
N PHE A 593 -3.11 12.46 -0.58
CA PHE A 593 -3.38 13.73 0.09
C PHE A 593 -2.27 14.16 1.05
N GLY A 594 -1.69 13.25 1.81
CA GLY A 594 -0.59 13.56 2.74
C GLY A 594 0.56 14.24 2.02
N MET A 595 0.94 13.76 0.83
CA MET A 595 1.98 14.36 0.00
C MET A 595 1.55 15.69 -0.63
N ALA A 596 0.37 15.72 -1.29
CA ALA A 596 -0.12 16.90 -2.00
C ALA A 596 -0.43 18.07 -1.04
N MET A 597 -1.05 17.78 0.10
CA MET A 597 -1.36 18.75 1.16
C MET A 597 -0.09 19.38 1.73
N THR A 598 0.90 18.55 2.08
CA THR A 598 2.18 19.05 2.62
C THR A 598 2.90 19.95 1.61
N TYR A 599 2.97 19.53 0.35
CA TYR A 599 3.54 20.37 -0.71
C TYR A 599 2.78 21.71 -0.85
N ALA A 600 1.44 21.69 -0.80
CA ALA A 600 0.61 22.89 -0.87
C ALA A 600 0.89 23.85 0.29
N ILE A 601 0.94 23.35 1.54
CA ILE A 601 1.25 24.12 2.75
C ILE A 601 2.61 24.78 2.61
N VAL A 602 3.64 24.04 2.19
CA VAL A 602 5.01 24.57 2.04
C VAL A 602 5.06 25.63 0.93
N LYS A 603 4.50 25.36 -0.24
CA LYS A 603 4.49 26.31 -1.37
C LYS A 603 3.75 27.58 -1.01
N LEU A 604 2.54 27.51 -0.45
CA LEU A 604 1.73 28.66 -0.08
C LEU A 604 2.33 29.43 1.09
N GLY A 605 2.88 28.74 2.09
CA GLY A 605 3.49 29.37 3.27
C GLY A 605 4.75 30.17 2.94
N LEU A 606 5.65 29.60 2.15
CA LEU A 606 6.96 30.19 1.86
C LEU A 606 6.97 31.11 0.64
N PHE A 607 6.23 30.73 -0.44
CA PHE A 607 6.40 31.37 -1.75
C PHE A 607 5.18 32.18 -2.23
N ALA A 608 4.02 32.09 -1.55
CA ALA A 608 2.89 32.93 -1.93
C ALA A 608 3.19 34.43 -1.70
N ARG A 609 2.73 35.28 -2.63
CA ARG A 609 2.97 36.72 -2.58
C ARG A 609 2.04 37.44 -1.58
N THR A 610 0.89 36.88 -1.27
CA THR A 610 -0.14 37.53 -0.43
C THR A 610 -0.11 37.01 1.02
N LYS A 611 -0.28 37.91 1.97
CA LYS A 611 -0.35 37.56 3.41
C LYS A 611 -1.48 36.58 3.70
N GLY A 612 -2.64 36.70 3.02
CA GLY A 612 -3.78 35.79 3.21
C GLY A 612 -3.47 34.35 2.86
N LYS A 613 -2.71 34.07 1.80
CA LYS A 613 -2.29 32.70 1.45
C LYS A 613 -1.30 32.10 2.45
N LYS A 614 -0.39 32.94 2.98
CA LYS A 614 0.54 32.54 4.05
C LYS A 614 -0.19 32.21 5.34
N LEU A 615 -1.17 33.06 5.70
CA LEU A 615 -2.03 32.77 6.85
C LEU A 615 -2.85 31.49 6.68
N PHE A 616 -3.42 31.29 5.48
CA PHE A 616 -4.10 30.02 5.14
C PHE A 616 -3.18 28.82 5.33
N ALA A 617 -1.96 28.86 4.79
CA ALA A 617 -0.98 27.77 4.94
C ALA A 617 -0.61 27.52 6.41
N LEU A 618 -0.46 28.57 7.21
CA LEU A 618 -0.21 28.46 8.65
C LEU A 618 -1.38 27.78 9.38
N ILE A 619 -2.61 28.16 9.07
CA ILE A 619 -3.81 27.54 9.66
C ILE A 619 -3.87 26.06 9.30
N MET A 620 -3.65 25.71 8.02
CA MET A 620 -3.65 24.32 7.57
C MET A 620 -2.52 23.50 8.23
N LEU A 621 -1.34 24.09 8.41
CA LEU A 621 -0.23 23.48 9.14
C LEU A 621 -0.61 23.21 10.61
N VAL A 622 -1.24 24.17 11.29
CA VAL A 622 -1.70 23.99 12.68
C VAL A 622 -2.69 22.82 12.76
N PHE A 623 -3.69 22.76 11.88
CA PHE A 623 -4.64 21.65 11.87
C PHE A 623 -3.96 20.30 11.56
N LEU A 624 -3.02 20.25 10.61
CA LEU A 624 -2.24 19.06 10.35
C LEU A 624 -1.47 18.61 11.59
N LEU A 625 -0.81 19.54 12.29
CA LEU A 625 -0.07 19.21 13.51
C LEU A 625 -1.00 18.77 14.65
N MET A 626 -2.22 19.32 14.76
CA MET A 626 -3.19 18.85 15.74
C MET A 626 -3.61 17.39 15.50
N THR A 627 -3.66 16.93 14.26
CA THR A 627 -3.97 15.53 13.95
C THR A 627 -2.88 14.53 14.38
N THR A 628 -1.65 14.99 14.65
CA THR A 628 -0.57 14.11 15.20
C THR A 628 -0.89 13.62 16.62
N GLY A 629 -1.74 14.35 17.37
CA GLY A 629 -2.19 13.89 18.68
C GLY A 629 -2.92 12.53 18.65
N TYR A 630 -3.42 12.13 17.47
CA TYR A 630 -3.98 10.80 17.29
C TYR A 630 -2.95 9.69 17.51
N PHE A 631 -1.67 9.90 17.10
CA PHE A 631 -0.59 8.96 17.37
C PHE A 631 -0.43 8.67 18.86
N GLY A 632 -0.28 9.73 19.68
CA GLY A 632 -0.12 9.54 21.12
C GLY A 632 -1.37 8.92 21.80
N ASN A 633 -2.58 9.29 21.33
CA ASN A 633 -3.82 8.71 21.85
C ASN A 633 -3.95 7.22 21.48
N SER A 634 -3.76 6.88 20.22
CA SER A 634 -3.96 5.51 19.72
C SER A 634 -2.87 4.56 20.23
N THR A 635 -1.59 4.99 20.25
CA THR A 635 -0.51 4.14 20.76
C THR A 635 -0.66 3.85 22.24
N LYS A 636 -1.00 4.88 23.06
CA LYS A 636 -1.26 4.68 24.48
C LYS A 636 -2.48 3.77 24.74
N ALA A 637 -3.56 3.98 23.98
CA ALA A 637 -4.78 3.17 24.13
C ALA A 637 -4.59 1.71 23.71
N TRP A 638 -3.69 1.44 22.73
CA TRP A 638 -3.51 0.10 22.17
C TRP A 638 -2.37 -0.68 22.80
N PHE A 639 -1.20 -0.05 23.00
CA PHE A 639 0.01 -0.69 23.53
C PHE A 639 0.19 -0.49 25.04
N GLY A 640 -0.65 0.33 25.69
CA GLY A 640 -0.47 0.70 27.09
C GLY A 640 0.68 1.71 27.29
N ASP A 641 1.33 1.65 28.45
CA ASP A 641 2.49 2.50 28.73
C ASP A 641 3.76 1.85 28.17
N TRP A 642 4.05 2.16 26.88
CA TRP A 642 5.25 1.69 26.20
C TRP A 642 6.53 2.48 26.57
N THR A 643 6.43 3.42 27.51
CA THR A 643 7.61 4.07 28.12
C THR A 643 8.12 3.31 29.35
N ASP A 644 7.30 2.43 29.90
CA ASP A 644 7.67 1.56 31.03
C ASP A 644 8.18 0.19 30.51
N SER A 645 9.47 -0.06 30.70
CA SER A 645 10.13 -1.28 30.24
C SER A 645 9.62 -2.57 30.91
N GLU A 646 8.93 -2.49 32.07
CA GLU A 646 8.33 -3.66 32.73
C GLU A 646 7.18 -4.26 31.88
N ASN A 647 6.57 -3.48 31.03
CA ASN A 647 5.51 -3.91 30.11
C ASN A 647 6.03 -4.52 28.79
N TYR A 648 7.37 -4.62 28.62
CA TYR A 648 7.97 -5.14 27.39
C TYR A 648 7.76 -6.65 27.29
N LYS A 649 7.10 -7.10 26.17
CA LYS A 649 6.76 -8.51 25.93
C LYS A 649 7.65 -9.19 24.88
N GLY A 650 8.47 -8.43 24.17
CA GLY A 650 9.26 -8.94 23.06
C GLY A 650 8.56 -8.85 21.70
N LEU A 651 9.19 -9.40 20.66
CA LEU A 651 8.77 -9.24 19.27
C LEU A 651 8.00 -10.45 18.72
N ASN A 652 7.94 -11.57 19.47
CA ASN A 652 7.30 -12.79 19.03
C ASN A 652 5.75 -12.63 18.95
N SER A 653 5.20 -12.74 17.76
CA SER A 653 3.76 -12.55 17.54
C SER A 653 2.90 -13.76 17.93
N GLY A 654 3.52 -14.89 18.22
CA GLY A 654 2.85 -16.15 18.56
C GLY A 654 2.76 -16.48 20.05
N GLU A 655 3.46 -15.74 20.93
CA GLU A 655 3.52 -16.06 22.36
C GLU A 655 2.22 -15.82 23.14
N TYR A 656 1.27 -15.06 22.59
CA TYR A 656 -0.03 -14.81 23.22
C TYR A 656 -0.77 -16.09 23.62
N LEU A 657 -0.52 -17.19 22.92
CA LEU A 657 -1.18 -18.46 23.18
C LEU A 657 -0.70 -19.07 24.48
N LEU A 658 0.53 -18.74 24.93
CA LEU A 658 1.05 -19.18 26.22
C LEU A 658 0.21 -18.67 27.40
N ASP A 659 -0.32 -17.44 27.29
CA ASP A 659 -1.15 -16.83 28.33
C ASP A 659 -2.62 -17.29 28.23
N SER A 660 -3.15 -17.40 27.00
CA SER A 660 -4.58 -17.67 26.76
C SER A 660 -4.93 -19.17 26.74
N SER A 661 -4.01 -20.00 26.21
CA SER A 661 -4.17 -21.45 26.10
C SER A 661 -2.80 -22.14 26.08
N PRO A 662 -2.13 -22.30 27.27
CA PRO A 662 -0.80 -22.91 27.36
C PRO A 662 -0.71 -24.30 26.72
N GLU A 663 -1.75 -25.13 26.90
CA GLU A 663 -1.81 -26.46 26.30
C GLU A 663 -1.71 -26.42 24.76
N ASP A 664 -2.43 -25.48 24.12
CA ASP A 664 -2.40 -25.34 22.68
C ASP A 664 -1.07 -24.73 22.20
N TYR A 665 -0.44 -23.85 23.00
CA TYR A 665 0.89 -23.32 22.73
C TYR A 665 1.94 -24.43 22.63
N TYR A 666 2.02 -25.27 23.64
CA TYR A 666 2.99 -26.39 23.67
C TYR A 666 2.68 -27.43 22.59
N ALA A 667 1.40 -27.76 22.38
CA ALA A 667 1.00 -28.71 21.35
C ALA A 667 1.31 -28.19 19.92
N THR A 668 1.06 -26.92 19.61
CA THR A 668 1.37 -26.35 18.29
C THR A 668 2.89 -26.21 18.06
N ASN A 669 3.67 -25.92 19.10
CA ASN A 669 5.13 -25.94 18.99
C ASN A 669 5.63 -27.36 18.73
N TRP A 670 5.11 -28.36 19.45
CA TRP A 670 5.45 -29.76 19.20
C TRP A 670 5.12 -30.17 17.75
N ILE A 671 3.95 -29.74 17.19
CA ILE A 671 3.59 -29.99 15.80
C ILE A 671 4.64 -29.40 14.86
N ASN A 672 5.04 -28.14 15.10
CA ASN A 672 6.02 -27.45 14.24
C ASN A 672 7.40 -28.10 14.25
N GLU A 673 7.78 -28.75 15.36
CA GLU A 673 9.07 -29.41 15.55
C GLU A 673 9.08 -30.87 15.07
N ASN A 674 7.94 -31.57 15.14
CA ASN A 674 7.90 -33.03 14.96
C ASN A 674 7.12 -33.49 13.70
N ILE A 675 6.33 -32.61 13.07
CA ILE A 675 5.56 -32.98 11.87
C ILE A 675 6.17 -32.32 10.64
N GLU A 676 6.72 -33.16 9.77
CA GLU A 676 7.27 -32.74 8.49
C GLU A 676 6.17 -32.63 7.41
N GLY A 677 6.39 -31.76 6.43
CA GLY A 677 5.47 -31.55 5.32
C GLY A 677 4.20 -30.81 5.71
N ARG A 678 3.10 -31.10 5.02
CA ARG A 678 1.80 -30.48 5.23
C ARG A 678 0.66 -31.53 5.23
N PRO A 679 0.68 -32.51 6.16
CA PRO A 679 -0.43 -33.45 6.31
C PRO A 679 -1.70 -32.72 6.75
N VAL A 680 -2.85 -33.26 6.38
CA VAL A 680 -4.15 -32.76 6.87
C VAL A 680 -4.29 -33.06 8.36
N MET A 681 -4.48 -32.03 9.14
CA MET A 681 -4.74 -32.10 10.58
C MET A 681 -6.13 -31.61 10.90
N LEU A 682 -6.99 -32.49 11.41
CA LEU A 682 -8.33 -32.12 11.82
C LEU A 682 -8.30 -31.28 13.09
N GLU A 683 -8.96 -30.13 13.07
CA GLU A 683 -9.36 -29.31 14.21
C GLU A 683 -10.80 -28.84 14.01
N VAL A 684 -11.46 -28.32 15.05
CA VAL A 684 -12.84 -27.85 14.96
C VAL A 684 -12.93 -26.55 14.17
N ASN A 685 -13.89 -26.47 13.24
CA ASN A 685 -14.23 -25.27 12.50
C ASN A 685 -15.08 -24.30 13.35
N GLY A 686 -15.09 -23.01 12.98
CA GLY A 686 -15.89 -22.04 13.73
C GLY A 686 -16.08 -20.71 13.01
N ASP A 687 -16.67 -19.77 13.75
CA ASP A 687 -16.94 -18.45 13.24
C ASP A 687 -15.68 -17.65 12.98
N SER A 688 -15.67 -16.91 11.88
CA SER A 688 -14.60 -16.00 11.52
C SER A 688 -14.39 -14.93 12.59
N TYR A 689 -13.15 -14.47 12.73
CA TYR A 689 -12.71 -13.50 13.76
C TYR A 689 -12.70 -14.02 15.20
N ASN A 690 -13.12 -15.26 15.44
CA ASN A 690 -12.92 -15.92 16.72
C ASN A 690 -11.65 -16.76 16.68
N THR A 691 -10.63 -16.30 17.38
CA THR A 691 -9.27 -16.89 17.36
C THR A 691 -9.13 -18.14 18.23
N ASP A 692 -10.18 -18.56 18.92
CA ASP A 692 -10.22 -19.87 19.58
C ASP A 692 -10.36 -21.01 18.55
N TYR A 693 -11.01 -20.73 17.40
CA TYR A 693 -11.14 -21.67 16.30
C TYR A 693 -10.01 -21.50 15.27
N CYS A 694 -9.63 -22.61 14.66
CA CYS A 694 -8.61 -22.65 13.58
C CYS A 694 -7.23 -22.11 13.98
N ARG A 695 -6.92 -22.15 15.28
CA ARG A 695 -5.64 -21.69 15.81
C ARG A 695 -4.49 -22.66 15.50
N VAL A 696 -4.79 -23.97 15.38
CA VAL A 696 -3.78 -24.99 15.08
C VAL A 696 -3.33 -24.84 13.62
N SER A 697 -4.26 -24.83 12.65
CA SER A 697 -3.95 -24.64 11.24
C SER A 697 -3.25 -23.30 10.99
N ALA A 698 -3.71 -22.20 11.61
CA ALA A 698 -3.10 -20.90 11.46
C ALA A 698 -1.67 -20.84 12.03
N ARG A 699 -1.40 -21.46 13.20
CA ARG A 699 -0.06 -21.44 13.80
C ARG A 699 0.92 -22.40 13.16
N THR A 700 0.43 -23.46 12.56
CA THR A 700 1.27 -24.51 12.00
C THR A 700 1.36 -24.48 10.48
N GLY A 701 0.42 -23.79 9.80
CA GLY A 701 0.28 -23.80 8.34
C GLY A 701 -0.18 -25.15 7.79
N LEU A 702 -0.62 -26.09 8.63
CA LEU A 702 -1.15 -27.37 8.20
C LEU A 702 -2.60 -27.19 7.73
N PRO A 703 -3.03 -27.84 6.64
CA PRO A 703 -4.40 -27.76 6.17
C PRO A 703 -5.34 -28.52 7.13
N THR A 704 -6.51 -27.90 7.41
CA THR A 704 -7.63 -28.57 8.08
C THR A 704 -8.80 -28.78 7.09
N VAL A 705 -9.75 -29.63 7.47
CA VAL A 705 -10.88 -29.98 6.60
C VAL A 705 -11.73 -28.75 6.25
N PHE A 706 -12.05 -27.93 7.24
CA PHE A 706 -12.77 -26.67 7.09
C PHE A 706 -12.44 -25.74 8.27
N GLY A 707 -12.16 -24.48 7.96
CA GLY A 707 -11.76 -23.49 8.97
C GLY A 707 -12.79 -22.40 9.21
N TRP A 708 -12.38 -21.12 9.07
CA TRP A 708 -13.25 -19.97 9.35
C TRP A 708 -14.38 -19.82 8.33
N ARG A 709 -15.60 -19.98 8.83
CA ARG A 709 -16.82 -20.11 8.03
C ARG A 709 -17.06 -18.95 7.06
N THR A 710 -16.99 -17.69 7.53
CA THR A 710 -17.32 -16.52 6.70
C THR A 710 -16.25 -16.27 5.64
N HIS A 711 -14.97 -16.52 5.95
CA HIS A 711 -13.88 -16.36 5.01
C HIS A 711 -13.98 -17.38 3.88
N GLU A 712 -14.14 -18.66 4.20
CA GLU A 712 -14.33 -19.69 3.19
C GLU A 712 -15.60 -19.49 2.36
N TRP A 713 -16.69 -19.05 2.98
CA TRP A 713 -17.89 -18.66 2.23
C TRP A 713 -17.57 -17.57 1.20
N LEU A 714 -16.88 -16.50 1.60
CA LEU A 714 -16.47 -15.41 0.69
C LEU A 714 -15.62 -15.94 -0.46
N TRP A 715 -14.63 -16.75 -0.15
CA TRP A 715 -13.64 -17.23 -1.13
C TRP A 715 -14.19 -18.32 -2.06
N GLN A 716 -15.18 -19.08 -1.65
CA GLN A 716 -15.75 -20.20 -2.41
C GLN A 716 -17.13 -19.89 -3.02
N SER A 717 -17.70 -18.69 -2.81
CA SER A 717 -19.07 -18.33 -3.23
C SER A 717 -19.25 -18.14 -4.75
N GLU A 718 -18.17 -18.15 -5.55
CA GLU A 718 -18.20 -17.92 -7.00
C GLU A 718 -18.98 -16.64 -7.40
N GLY A 719 -19.02 -15.64 -6.51
CA GLY A 719 -19.71 -14.35 -6.73
C GLY A 719 -21.24 -14.39 -6.68
N ASN A 720 -21.86 -15.53 -6.34
CA ASN A 720 -23.33 -15.67 -6.28
C ASN A 720 -23.92 -15.36 -4.88
N GLY A 721 -23.09 -15.14 -3.87
CA GLY A 721 -23.45 -14.80 -2.50
C GLY A 721 -24.15 -15.92 -1.70
N LYS A 722 -24.28 -17.13 -2.28
CA LYS A 722 -24.85 -18.29 -1.59
C LYS A 722 -23.76 -19.02 -0.81
N PHE A 723 -24.15 -19.58 0.34
CA PHE A 723 -23.25 -20.44 1.10
C PHE A 723 -23.00 -21.75 0.31
N PRO A 724 -21.75 -22.10 0.02
CA PRO A 724 -21.42 -23.27 -0.79
C PRO A 724 -21.79 -24.57 -0.08
N LYS A 725 -22.47 -25.49 -0.78
CA LYS A 725 -22.87 -26.80 -0.23
C LYS A 725 -21.69 -27.62 0.27
N ILE A 726 -20.53 -27.52 -0.39
CA ILE A 726 -19.30 -28.20 0.05
C ILE A 726 -18.88 -27.81 1.46
N LEU A 727 -19.12 -26.56 1.89
CA LEU A 727 -18.76 -26.10 3.23
C LEU A 727 -19.74 -26.62 4.28
N GLU A 728 -21.05 -26.74 3.93
CA GLU A 728 -22.04 -27.36 4.79
C GLU A 728 -21.73 -28.85 5.02
N GLU A 729 -21.39 -29.58 3.94
CA GLU A 729 -21.02 -30.99 4.03
C GLU A 729 -19.77 -31.19 4.90
N ARG A 730 -18.71 -30.35 4.72
CA ARG A 730 -17.49 -30.45 5.51
C ARG A 730 -17.72 -30.16 6.99
N ALA A 731 -18.57 -29.18 7.32
CA ALA A 731 -18.91 -28.87 8.72
C ALA A 731 -19.62 -30.07 9.40
N ALA A 732 -20.57 -30.69 8.70
CA ALA A 732 -21.27 -31.88 9.20
C ALA A 732 -20.35 -33.11 9.32
N ASP A 733 -19.43 -33.27 8.39
CA ASP A 733 -18.43 -34.36 8.42
C ASP A 733 -17.45 -34.21 9.59
N ILE A 734 -17.00 -32.97 9.92
CA ILE A 734 -16.18 -32.67 11.11
C ILE A 734 -16.92 -33.05 12.39
N GLU A 735 -18.18 -32.65 12.53
CA GLU A 735 -19.01 -33.00 13.68
C GLU A 735 -19.14 -34.52 13.81
N THR A 736 -19.40 -35.23 12.71
CA THR A 736 -19.47 -36.68 12.68
C THR A 736 -18.21 -37.35 13.14
N ILE A 737 -17.03 -36.86 12.69
CA ILE A 737 -15.72 -37.43 13.08
C ILE A 737 -15.53 -37.30 14.61
N TYR A 738 -15.87 -36.14 15.17
CA TYR A 738 -15.64 -35.91 16.60
C TYR A 738 -16.63 -36.56 17.52
N THR A 739 -17.90 -36.78 17.10
CA THR A 739 -18.98 -37.15 18.00
C THR A 739 -19.58 -38.56 17.76
N SER A 740 -19.40 -39.11 16.55
CA SER A 740 -20.03 -40.40 16.19
C SER A 740 -19.48 -41.58 17.02
N SER A 741 -20.30 -42.57 17.23
CA SER A 741 -19.95 -43.88 17.78
C SER A 741 -19.68 -44.91 16.67
N ASP A 742 -19.99 -44.61 15.41
CA ASP A 742 -19.80 -45.50 14.27
C ASP A 742 -18.40 -45.35 13.72
N ARG A 743 -17.52 -46.30 14.06
CA ARG A 743 -16.11 -46.35 13.62
C ARG A 743 -15.98 -46.40 12.10
N GLN A 744 -16.85 -47.12 11.41
CA GLN A 744 -16.78 -47.29 9.96
C GLN A 744 -17.13 -45.99 9.24
N ALA A 745 -18.15 -45.29 9.69
CA ALA A 745 -18.49 -43.95 9.20
C ALA A 745 -17.36 -42.96 9.42
N VAL A 746 -16.78 -42.91 10.61
CA VAL A 746 -15.66 -42.02 10.94
C VAL A 746 -14.42 -42.33 10.07
N GLN A 747 -14.06 -43.62 9.95
CA GLN A 747 -12.90 -44.02 9.11
C GLN A 747 -13.09 -43.61 7.63
N SER A 748 -14.31 -43.79 7.10
CA SER A 748 -14.62 -43.35 5.72
C SER A 748 -14.45 -41.85 5.52
N LEU A 749 -14.74 -41.01 6.52
CA LEU A 749 -14.54 -39.56 6.46
C LEU A 749 -13.05 -39.19 6.62
N VAL A 750 -12.33 -39.85 7.49
CA VAL A 750 -10.87 -39.72 7.64
C VAL A 750 -10.18 -40.01 6.32
N ASP A 751 -10.58 -41.10 5.63
CA ASP A 751 -10.04 -41.46 4.32
C ASP A 751 -10.45 -40.47 3.22
N LYS A 752 -11.73 -39.99 3.23
CA LYS A 752 -12.25 -38.99 2.29
C LYS A 752 -11.42 -37.72 2.25
N TYR A 753 -10.98 -37.23 3.40
CA TYR A 753 -10.21 -36.00 3.52
C TYR A 753 -8.71 -36.21 3.67
N ASN A 754 -8.24 -37.47 3.60
CA ASN A 754 -6.84 -37.85 3.82
C ASN A 754 -6.29 -37.28 5.14
N ILE A 755 -7.07 -37.37 6.22
CA ILE A 755 -6.69 -36.87 7.54
C ILE A 755 -5.56 -37.76 8.09
N GLU A 756 -4.44 -37.18 8.41
CA GLU A 756 -3.30 -37.91 9.00
C GLU A 756 -3.22 -37.69 10.52
N TYR A 757 -3.75 -36.58 11.02
CA TYR A 757 -3.72 -36.25 12.43
C TYR A 757 -5.09 -35.70 12.88
N ILE A 758 -5.49 -36.03 14.07
CA ILE A 758 -6.66 -35.43 14.76
C ILE A 758 -6.17 -34.72 16.01
N TYR A 759 -6.48 -33.43 16.10
CA TYR A 759 -6.19 -32.60 17.26
C TYR A 759 -7.40 -32.53 18.19
N VAL A 760 -7.17 -32.66 19.49
CA VAL A 760 -8.21 -32.48 20.52
C VAL A 760 -7.64 -31.62 21.63
N GLY A 761 -7.96 -30.37 21.62
CA GLY A 761 -7.58 -29.36 22.62
C GLY A 761 -8.78 -28.82 23.39
N LYS A 762 -8.58 -27.68 24.05
CA LYS A 762 -9.59 -27.02 24.87
C LYS A 762 -10.83 -26.62 24.04
N THR A 763 -10.63 -26.11 22.83
CA THR A 763 -11.74 -25.64 21.97
C THR A 763 -12.61 -26.80 21.50
N GLU A 764 -11.99 -27.90 21.04
CA GLU A 764 -12.71 -29.13 20.64
C GLU A 764 -13.56 -29.68 21.79
N ARG A 765 -12.98 -29.76 22.97
CA ARG A 765 -13.73 -30.24 24.18
C ARG A 765 -14.89 -29.32 24.52
N ASN A 766 -14.70 -28.00 24.51
CA ASN A 766 -15.75 -27.03 24.85
C ASN A 766 -16.84 -26.98 23.80
N GLU A 767 -16.53 -27.04 22.52
CA GLU A 767 -17.52 -27.02 21.43
C GLU A 767 -18.45 -28.22 21.52
N PHE A 768 -17.91 -29.45 21.64
CA PHE A 768 -18.71 -30.66 21.66
C PHE A 768 -19.26 -31.01 23.06
N ALA A 769 -18.93 -30.25 24.12
CA ALA A 769 -19.63 -30.30 25.40
C ALA A 769 -20.94 -29.48 25.38
N ASN A 770 -21.14 -28.66 24.36
CA ASN A 770 -22.33 -27.81 24.23
C ASN A 770 -23.55 -28.60 23.68
N THR A 771 -24.31 -29.16 24.59
CA THR A 771 -25.54 -29.95 24.27
C THR A 771 -26.67 -29.15 23.59
N GLN A 772 -26.58 -27.81 23.52
CA GLN A 772 -27.53 -26.98 22.76
C GLN A 772 -27.21 -26.93 21.27
N LYS A 773 -25.95 -27.15 20.92
CA LYS A 773 -25.45 -27.14 19.55
C LYS A 773 -25.30 -28.55 18.96
N HIS A 774 -24.89 -29.51 19.78
CA HIS A 774 -24.52 -30.86 19.33
C HIS A 774 -25.30 -31.92 20.11
N GLU A 775 -25.84 -32.89 19.38
CA GLU A 775 -26.63 -34.00 20.00
C GLU A 775 -25.74 -34.97 20.80
N ASN A 776 -24.49 -35.16 20.34
CA ASN A 776 -23.56 -36.11 20.92
C ASN A 776 -22.28 -35.40 21.43
N PRO A 777 -21.73 -35.76 22.57
CA PRO A 777 -20.49 -35.27 23.10
C PRO A 777 -19.29 -35.81 22.30
N LEU A 778 -18.10 -35.22 22.53
CA LEU A 778 -16.84 -35.67 21.99
C LEU A 778 -16.56 -37.15 22.34
N ASN A 779 -16.31 -37.97 21.35
CA ASN A 779 -16.02 -39.38 21.54
C ASN A 779 -14.51 -39.68 21.65
N HIS A 780 -13.91 -39.40 22.78
CA HIS A 780 -12.48 -39.60 23.03
C HIS A 780 -12.02 -41.06 22.77
N THR A 781 -12.84 -42.05 23.18
CA THR A 781 -12.50 -43.48 23.03
C THR A 781 -12.36 -43.86 21.57
N LEU A 782 -13.32 -43.45 20.74
CA LEU A 782 -13.29 -43.75 19.33
C LEU A 782 -12.09 -43.06 18.66
N LEU A 783 -11.89 -41.74 18.90
CA LEU A 783 -10.80 -40.98 18.30
C LEU A 783 -9.42 -41.56 18.61
N GLN A 784 -9.16 -41.93 19.88
CA GLN A 784 -7.90 -42.55 20.26
C GLN A 784 -7.72 -43.96 19.65
N SER A 785 -8.81 -44.65 19.33
CA SER A 785 -8.78 -45.99 18.70
C SER A 785 -8.45 -45.96 17.22
N LEU A 786 -8.50 -44.77 16.56
CA LEU A 786 -8.21 -44.63 15.11
C LEU A 786 -6.72 -44.69 14.79
N GLY A 787 -5.87 -44.54 15.80
CA GLY A 787 -4.42 -44.53 15.60
C GLY A 787 -3.59 -44.51 16.87
N THR A 788 -2.48 -43.83 16.84
CA THR A 788 -1.57 -43.70 17.99
C THR A 788 -1.61 -42.26 18.53
N VAL A 789 -1.78 -42.12 19.85
CA VAL A 789 -1.61 -40.81 20.50
C VAL A 789 -0.13 -40.48 20.51
N VAL A 790 0.26 -39.46 19.75
CA VAL A 790 1.66 -39.03 19.56
C VAL A 790 2.03 -37.84 20.45
N TYR A 791 1.04 -37.10 20.93
CA TYR A 791 1.18 -36.02 21.89
C TYR A 791 0.08 -36.13 22.94
N PRO A 792 0.35 -35.93 24.27
CA PRO A 792 1.67 -35.67 24.82
C PRO A 792 2.60 -36.89 24.72
N SER A 793 3.88 -36.63 24.44
CA SER A 793 4.86 -37.71 24.53
C SER A 793 5.28 -37.95 25.99
N ALA A 794 5.63 -39.21 26.36
CA ALA A 794 6.06 -39.55 27.69
C ALA A 794 7.34 -38.83 28.16
N PHE A 795 8.02 -38.14 27.28
CA PHE A 795 9.28 -37.39 27.50
C PHE A 795 9.14 -35.86 27.43
N ASP A 796 7.93 -35.33 27.30
CA ASP A 796 7.73 -33.87 27.24
C ASP A 796 7.36 -33.32 28.64
N PRO A 797 8.32 -32.61 29.31
CA PRO A 797 8.07 -32.03 30.64
C PRO A 797 6.96 -30.96 30.63
N ALA A 798 6.73 -30.31 29.48
CA ALA A 798 5.70 -29.29 29.32
C ALA A 798 4.29 -29.88 29.16
N ALA A 799 4.19 -31.16 28.85
CA ALA A 799 2.92 -31.88 28.70
C ALA A 799 2.40 -32.49 30.00
N SER A 800 3.10 -32.34 31.10
CA SER A 800 2.69 -32.86 32.42
C SER A 800 1.36 -32.21 32.87
N GLY A 801 0.30 -33.01 32.95
CA GLY A 801 -1.04 -32.55 33.33
C GLY A 801 -1.92 -31.98 32.19
N THR A 802 -1.47 -31.96 30.94
CA THR A 802 -2.29 -31.53 29.79
C THR A 802 -3.42 -32.52 29.50
N THR A 803 -4.58 -31.98 29.11
CA THR A 803 -5.72 -32.77 28.61
C THR A 803 -5.79 -32.71 27.07
N THR A 804 -4.88 -31.96 26.44
CA THR A 804 -4.75 -31.86 24.97
C THR A 804 -3.97 -33.05 24.44
N TYR A 805 -4.46 -33.66 23.35
CA TYR A 805 -3.79 -34.78 22.70
C TYR A 805 -3.91 -34.73 21.16
N ILE A 806 -2.97 -35.38 20.49
CA ILE A 806 -2.92 -35.53 19.02
C ILE A 806 -2.87 -37.03 18.70
N VAL A 807 -3.79 -37.47 17.84
CA VAL A 807 -3.82 -38.84 17.34
C VAL A 807 -3.24 -38.85 15.92
N LYS A 808 -2.20 -39.64 15.69
CA LYS A 808 -1.72 -39.98 14.35
C LYS A 808 -2.50 -41.18 13.84
N ILE A 809 -3.22 -41.03 12.75
CA ILE A 809 -4.07 -42.05 12.15
C ILE A 809 -3.24 -43.25 11.69
N ALA A 810 -3.70 -44.43 11.96
CA ALA A 810 -3.09 -45.67 11.46
C ALA A 810 -3.39 -45.81 9.96
N LYS A 811 -2.35 -45.85 9.14
CA LYS A 811 -2.45 -46.12 7.69
C LYS A 811 -2.58 -47.59 7.42
#